data_38320122771c9d93d22cea427ce09e9f
#
_entry.id   38320122771c9d93d22cea427ce09e9f
#
_cell.length_a   1.000
_cell.length_b   1.000
_cell.length_c   1.000
_cell.angle_alpha   90.00
_cell.angle_beta   90.00
_cell.angle_gamma   90.00
#
_symmetry.space_group_name_H-M   'P 1'
#
loop_
_entity.id
_entity.type
_entity.pdbx_description
1 polymer ?
#
loop_
_entity_poly.entity_id
_entity_poly.type
_entity_poly.pdbx_seq_one_letter_code
_entity_poly.pdbx_strand_id
1 'polypeptide(L)'
;MALSEIASGAREGSAGTGAEAASFADIAGLLAFYARTMPAAPALLAPGRPPLNYGALGARIAHLVETLRALGIAPGDRIAVALPRGADSALALIAVASSCACVPVNPDLTADELQRYFSEMKLAALVTRADMNSASRDVARALDIAVIDFVPGPETELDGCAFIGPTVAPACAKGAASAEDDAFILLTSGTAARPKMVPLTHRNVCLSAQNAGRVLSLAPQDRLLNALPLFHAHGLISGLLTALAAGSSVICTNGFDAPSFFGWMRDLQPTWYTAVPTIHRALLTAAEANPDRARGSSLRVIRSASSSLAPAILHGLEAMFGVPVLETYGMTEAASQIAANPFELRKIGSVGRAAGPEIAIMDETGRALASGERGEIMLRGPNMSRGYYNDEAATRAAFRNGWFRTGDLGYLDADGYLFIVGRIKDVINRGGQKVSPLEVEEVLLAHPAVLEAGVFAVPHAKLGENVAAVVVLRENTSATSDQLRQFARKRLAAYKVPSLIRSVAALPKGASGKVKRNALAELISAPHDDDETQLPRSELETQLAQIWASLLELPQVGIDQDVFALGADSLAVTQMRSRLRERFNASFSFEDIFDCATVGALAARLETTAHRDPTLPAWRQVTAEEDAPLSFQQQRMYVLSRLDPTQYNYNVVEVALLRGEVSLSALQASCAAICAHHEALRSVFIESQGEPMQRVLQAPPLERIKLKPCPADKQTAIVRREALKLAQYPFDLAREPPLKVTLLSFDKSSHALIVNVHHLVTDGWSQRLFWEALAAGYSAARRGDATALPAPSFQYRDFARWQQSWAQTPAAKEQLDYWRAQLDGVTTLPLRTDRPRPEVWSGHGARHYFEFSKTLSADIRALSQDQGVTPFMALLAVFQCLLFRHTGHEDVATGSLIANRNQIESERLIGLFANTLILRNDFGGDPT
;
A
#
# COMPACT_ATOMS: atom_id res chain seq x y z
N MET A 1 -28.97 20.23 21.45
CA MET A 1 -29.26 21.68 21.37
C MET A 1 -27.91 22.40 21.40
N ALA A 2 -27.30 22.62 20.24
CA ALA A 2 -26.20 23.55 19.97
C ALA A 2 -25.58 23.23 18.58
N LEU A 3 -26.34 23.36 17.51
CA LEU A 3 -25.86 23.29 16.11
C LEU A 3 -26.85 24.02 15.16
N SER A 4 -27.49 25.10 15.63
CA SER A 4 -28.44 25.90 14.82
C SER A 4 -28.10 27.41 14.72
N GLU A 5 -26.88 27.82 15.06
CA GLU A 5 -26.52 29.26 15.06
C GLU A 5 -25.23 29.61 14.32
N ILE A 6 -24.90 28.91 13.21
CA ILE A 6 -23.83 29.37 12.29
C ILE A 6 -24.38 29.41 10.84
N ALA A 7 -25.52 30.02 10.65
CA ALA A 7 -26.09 30.26 9.30
C ALA A 7 -26.72 31.63 9.14
N SER A 8 -26.21 32.68 9.83
CA SER A 8 -26.69 34.06 9.61
C SER A 8 -25.56 35.07 9.87
N GLY A 9 -24.68 35.24 8.89
CA GLY A 9 -23.62 36.23 8.98
C GLY A 9 -22.79 36.36 7.72
N ALA A 10 -23.41 36.64 6.61
CA ALA A 10 -22.73 37.26 5.45
C ALA A 10 -23.77 37.86 4.51
N ARG A 11 -24.19 39.07 4.82
CA ARG A 11 -24.84 39.94 3.84
C ARG A 11 -24.12 41.29 3.82
N GLU A 12 -23.96 41.72 2.56
CA GLU A 12 -23.72 43.08 2.08
C GLU A 12 -22.28 43.40 1.62
N GLY A 13 -22.18 43.50 0.31
CA GLY A 13 -21.08 44.22 -0.35
C GLY A 13 -20.96 43.93 -1.85
N SER A 14 -21.62 44.71 -2.63
CA SER A 14 -21.44 45.04 -4.06
C SER A 14 -22.40 44.38 -5.06
N ALA A 15 -23.28 45.26 -5.53
CA ALA A 15 -24.12 45.05 -6.70
C ALA A 15 -23.27 44.95 -7.97
N GLY A 16 -23.30 43.78 -8.61
CA GLY A 16 -22.87 43.53 -9.97
C GLY A 16 -23.95 42.70 -10.65
N THR A 17 -24.53 43.19 -11.72
CA THR A 17 -25.60 42.61 -12.53
C THR A 17 -25.27 41.17 -12.97
N GLY A 18 -25.58 40.21 -12.15
CA GLY A 18 -25.52 38.79 -12.47
C GLY A 18 -26.89 38.29 -12.89
N ALA A 19 -27.07 37.93 -14.16
CA ALA A 19 -28.22 37.15 -14.58
C ALA A 19 -28.31 35.89 -13.69
N GLU A 20 -29.43 35.66 -13.01
CA GLU A 20 -29.68 34.41 -12.28
C GLU A 20 -29.40 33.23 -13.23
N ALA A 21 -28.47 32.38 -12.88
CA ALA A 21 -28.10 31.22 -13.67
C ALA A 21 -29.35 30.33 -13.83
N ALA A 22 -29.86 30.20 -15.06
CA ALA A 22 -31.03 29.41 -15.35
C ALA A 22 -30.83 27.94 -14.83
N SER A 23 -31.77 27.48 -14.03
CA SER A 23 -31.78 26.09 -13.55
C SER A 23 -32.64 25.24 -14.48
N PHE A 24 -32.06 24.18 -15.03
CA PHE A 24 -32.76 23.28 -15.96
C PHE A 24 -33.05 21.95 -15.26
N ALA A 25 -34.31 21.49 -15.37
CA ALA A 25 -34.76 20.24 -14.81
C ALA A 25 -34.53 19.04 -15.76
N ASP A 26 -34.49 19.31 -17.07
CA ASP A 26 -34.31 18.30 -18.11
C ASP A 26 -33.53 18.85 -19.33
N ILE A 27 -33.04 17.93 -20.18
CA ILE A 27 -32.21 18.25 -21.37
C ILE A 27 -33.00 19.01 -22.43
N ALA A 28 -34.27 18.66 -22.66
CA ALA A 28 -35.12 19.30 -23.67
C ALA A 28 -35.41 20.77 -23.27
N GLY A 29 -35.72 21.00 -21.99
CA GLY A 29 -35.92 22.35 -21.42
C GLY A 29 -34.67 23.23 -21.54
N LEU A 30 -33.48 22.64 -21.27
CA LEU A 30 -32.17 23.30 -21.44
C LEU A 30 -31.99 23.81 -22.89
N LEU A 31 -32.21 22.92 -23.87
CA LEU A 31 -32.04 23.26 -25.29
C LEU A 31 -33.09 24.29 -25.75
N ALA A 32 -34.35 24.10 -25.34
CA ALA A 32 -35.42 25.03 -25.66
C ALA A 32 -35.18 26.46 -25.11
N PHE A 33 -34.55 26.54 -23.94
CA PHE A 33 -34.17 27.84 -23.37
C PHE A 33 -33.17 28.57 -24.26
N TYR A 34 -32.03 27.93 -24.61
CA TYR A 34 -31.02 28.61 -25.44
C TYR A 34 -31.45 28.78 -26.89
N ALA A 35 -32.26 27.88 -27.42
CA ALA A 35 -32.87 28.08 -28.75
C ALA A 35 -33.75 29.33 -28.84
N ARG A 36 -34.39 29.72 -27.71
CA ARG A 36 -35.20 30.96 -27.63
C ARG A 36 -34.39 32.18 -27.30
N THR A 37 -33.42 32.08 -26.36
CA THR A 37 -32.71 33.24 -25.83
C THR A 37 -31.49 33.62 -26.66
N MET A 38 -30.85 32.63 -27.32
CA MET A 38 -29.63 32.85 -28.12
C MET A 38 -29.65 32.02 -29.42
N PRO A 39 -30.71 32.13 -30.28
CA PRO A 39 -30.88 31.23 -31.43
C PRO A 39 -29.71 31.26 -32.43
N ALA A 40 -29.03 32.38 -32.59
CA ALA A 40 -27.91 32.53 -33.51
C ALA A 40 -26.54 32.13 -32.94
N ALA A 41 -26.43 31.91 -31.62
CA ALA A 41 -25.17 31.51 -31.02
C ALA A 41 -24.77 30.09 -31.44
N PRO A 42 -23.48 29.82 -31.72
CA PRO A 42 -23.02 28.49 -32.05
C PRO A 42 -23.23 27.52 -30.89
N ALA A 43 -23.74 26.33 -31.20
CA ALA A 43 -23.95 25.25 -30.21
C ALA A 43 -23.04 24.04 -30.47
N LEU A 44 -23.11 23.43 -31.67
CA LEU A 44 -22.28 22.30 -32.07
C LEU A 44 -21.38 22.69 -33.25
N LEU A 45 -20.12 22.33 -33.17
CA LEU A 45 -19.13 22.45 -34.22
C LEU A 45 -18.49 21.10 -34.49
N ALA A 46 -18.05 20.91 -35.73
CA ALA A 46 -17.22 19.78 -36.11
C ALA A 46 -16.12 20.22 -37.06
N PRO A 47 -14.92 19.62 -37.03
CA PRO A 47 -13.88 19.95 -38.02
C PRO A 47 -14.37 19.79 -39.45
N GLY A 48 -14.17 20.82 -40.29
CA GLY A 48 -14.54 20.81 -41.69
C GLY A 48 -16.05 21.00 -42.01
N ARG A 49 -16.88 21.23 -40.96
CA ARG A 49 -18.33 21.47 -41.13
C ARG A 49 -18.77 22.82 -40.57
N PRO A 50 -19.74 23.52 -41.15
CA PRO A 50 -20.23 24.77 -40.57
C PRO A 50 -20.90 24.53 -39.21
N PRO A 51 -20.85 25.51 -38.31
CA PRO A 51 -21.39 25.40 -36.97
C PRO A 51 -22.93 25.31 -37.00
N LEU A 52 -23.51 24.43 -36.18
CA LEU A 52 -24.93 24.40 -35.90
C LEU A 52 -25.24 25.36 -34.72
N ASN A 53 -26.09 26.34 -34.95
CA ASN A 53 -26.48 27.29 -33.89
C ASN A 53 -27.57 26.70 -32.98
N TYR A 54 -27.82 27.34 -31.81
CA TYR A 54 -28.82 26.88 -30.85
C TYR A 54 -30.24 26.78 -31.42
N GLY A 55 -30.65 27.73 -32.28
CA GLY A 55 -31.94 27.73 -32.90
C GLY A 55 -32.14 26.52 -33.82
N ALA A 56 -31.15 26.24 -34.69
CA ALA A 56 -31.16 25.08 -35.58
C ALA A 56 -31.00 23.76 -34.79
N LEU A 57 -30.17 23.73 -33.75
CA LEU A 57 -30.05 22.57 -32.86
C LEU A 57 -31.39 22.24 -32.20
N GLY A 58 -32.06 23.23 -31.60
CA GLY A 58 -33.38 23.01 -30.97
C GLY A 58 -34.44 22.49 -31.96
N ALA A 59 -34.52 23.08 -33.16
CA ALA A 59 -35.43 22.66 -34.20
C ALA A 59 -35.11 21.21 -34.67
N ARG A 60 -33.82 20.88 -34.85
CA ARG A 60 -33.40 19.53 -35.27
C ARG A 60 -33.70 18.47 -34.21
N ILE A 61 -33.41 18.75 -32.93
CA ILE A 61 -33.72 17.83 -31.83
C ILE A 61 -35.23 17.61 -31.73
N ALA A 62 -36.04 18.66 -31.82
CA ALA A 62 -37.51 18.54 -31.85
C ALA A 62 -38.01 17.65 -32.99
N HIS A 63 -37.48 17.81 -34.21
CA HIS A 63 -37.81 16.96 -35.35
C HIS A 63 -37.40 15.50 -35.13
N LEU A 64 -36.21 15.24 -34.64
CA LEU A 64 -35.75 13.86 -34.35
C LEU A 64 -36.58 13.19 -33.22
N VAL A 65 -36.99 13.95 -32.21
CA VAL A 65 -37.91 13.48 -31.15
C VAL A 65 -39.28 13.13 -31.71
N GLU A 66 -39.83 13.99 -32.58
CA GLU A 66 -41.11 13.69 -33.29
C GLU A 66 -41.01 12.42 -34.16
N THR A 67 -39.88 12.23 -34.83
CA THR A 67 -39.64 11.01 -35.62
C THR A 67 -39.62 9.77 -34.73
N LEU A 68 -38.92 9.77 -33.59
CA LEU A 68 -38.93 8.66 -32.65
C LEU A 68 -40.35 8.35 -32.14
N ARG A 69 -41.13 9.36 -31.84
CA ARG A 69 -42.53 9.18 -31.41
C ARG A 69 -43.40 8.59 -32.50
N ALA A 70 -43.21 9.01 -33.75
CA ALA A 70 -43.92 8.46 -34.92
C ALA A 70 -43.55 6.98 -35.13
N LEU A 71 -42.34 6.56 -34.81
CA LEU A 71 -41.90 5.17 -34.81
C LEU A 71 -42.48 4.38 -33.60
N GLY A 72 -43.18 5.04 -32.68
CA GLY A 72 -43.83 4.37 -31.53
C GLY A 72 -42.94 4.31 -30.27
N ILE A 73 -41.89 5.10 -30.19
CA ILE A 73 -41.02 5.16 -29.00
C ILE A 73 -41.65 6.02 -27.90
N ALA A 74 -41.87 5.44 -26.74
CA ALA A 74 -42.46 6.07 -25.57
C ALA A 74 -41.38 6.64 -24.61
N PRO A 75 -41.72 7.63 -23.74
CA PRO A 75 -40.76 8.22 -22.77
C PRO A 75 -40.11 7.22 -21.79
N GLY A 76 -40.77 6.11 -21.48
CA GLY A 76 -40.25 5.05 -20.64
C GLY A 76 -39.35 4.00 -21.32
N ASP A 77 -39.26 4.08 -22.68
CA ASP A 77 -38.48 3.13 -23.43
C ASP A 77 -36.97 3.37 -23.31
N ARG A 78 -36.21 2.32 -23.57
CA ARG A 78 -34.76 2.35 -23.58
C ARG A 78 -34.24 2.13 -25.00
N ILE A 79 -33.43 3.08 -25.47
CA ILE A 79 -32.86 3.01 -26.82
C ILE A 79 -31.33 2.99 -26.70
N ALA A 80 -30.72 1.93 -27.22
CA ALA A 80 -29.29 1.88 -27.40
C ALA A 80 -28.86 2.78 -28.57
N VAL A 81 -27.75 3.52 -28.38
CA VAL A 81 -27.17 4.36 -29.43
C VAL A 81 -25.72 3.93 -29.63
N ALA A 82 -25.45 3.26 -30.76
CA ALA A 82 -24.13 2.77 -31.16
C ALA A 82 -23.68 3.49 -32.44
N LEU A 83 -23.10 4.66 -32.28
CA LEU A 83 -22.64 5.53 -33.38
C LEU A 83 -21.14 5.86 -33.25
N PRO A 84 -20.46 6.13 -34.40
CA PRO A 84 -19.09 6.65 -34.36
C PRO A 84 -19.02 7.95 -33.58
N ARG A 85 -17.81 8.24 -33.03
CA ARG A 85 -17.56 9.51 -32.34
C ARG A 85 -17.79 10.70 -33.28
N GLY A 86 -18.23 11.83 -32.76
CA GLY A 86 -18.41 13.05 -33.53
C GLY A 86 -19.73 13.76 -33.25
N ALA A 87 -20.00 14.81 -34.02
CA ALA A 87 -21.18 15.65 -33.86
C ALA A 87 -22.49 14.90 -34.12
N ASP A 88 -22.51 13.97 -35.08
CA ASP A 88 -23.70 13.15 -35.43
C ASP A 88 -24.09 12.27 -34.22
N SER A 89 -23.10 11.70 -33.52
CA SER A 89 -23.38 10.96 -32.29
C SER A 89 -23.92 11.89 -31.19
N ALA A 90 -23.41 13.12 -31.07
CA ALA A 90 -23.91 14.08 -30.09
C ALA A 90 -25.38 14.42 -30.36
N LEU A 91 -25.75 14.66 -31.64
CA LEU A 91 -27.13 14.93 -32.05
C LEU A 91 -28.06 13.76 -31.70
N ALA A 92 -27.66 12.54 -32.06
CA ALA A 92 -28.47 11.34 -31.80
C ALA A 92 -28.65 11.10 -30.30
N LEU A 93 -27.58 11.20 -29.52
CA LEU A 93 -27.64 11.00 -28.06
C LEU A 93 -28.53 12.04 -27.37
N ILE A 94 -28.43 13.30 -27.77
CA ILE A 94 -29.26 14.37 -27.21
C ILE A 94 -30.75 14.17 -27.64
N ALA A 95 -31.02 13.81 -28.87
CA ALA A 95 -32.36 13.58 -29.37
C ALA A 95 -33.05 12.40 -28.66
N VAL A 96 -32.33 11.27 -28.52
CA VAL A 96 -32.84 10.08 -27.83
C VAL A 96 -33.08 10.42 -26.36
N ALA A 97 -32.09 11.03 -25.67
CA ALA A 97 -32.22 11.42 -24.27
C ALA A 97 -33.35 12.45 -24.05
N SER A 98 -33.67 13.30 -25.01
CA SER A 98 -34.81 14.24 -24.93
C SER A 98 -36.18 13.57 -25.12
N SER A 99 -36.20 12.30 -25.53
CA SER A 99 -37.43 11.54 -25.82
C SER A 99 -37.67 10.41 -24.83
N CYS A 100 -36.62 9.66 -24.47
CA CYS A 100 -36.66 8.45 -23.68
C CYS A 100 -35.31 8.12 -23.04
N ALA A 101 -35.18 7.00 -22.35
CA ALA A 101 -33.89 6.64 -21.72
C ALA A 101 -32.86 6.23 -22.80
N CYS A 102 -31.83 7.02 -22.95
CA CYS A 102 -30.72 6.76 -23.88
C CYS A 102 -29.65 5.84 -23.26
N VAL A 103 -29.25 4.81 -23.99
CA VAL A 103 -28.16 3.89 -23.61
C VAL A 103 -26.99 4.07 -24.58
N PRO A 104 -26.04 4.96 -24.31
CA PRO A 104 -24.85 5.14 -25.12
C PRO A 104 -23.97 3.90 -25.09
N VAL A 105 -23.70 3.31 -26.25
CA VAL A 105 -22.95 2.05 -26.39
C VAL A 105 -21.63 2.32 -27.13
N ASN A 106 -20.56 1.73 -26.64
CA ASN A 106 -19.31 1.72 -27.40
C ASN A 106 -19.46 0.82 -28.64
N PRO A 107 -19.30 1.35 -29.86
CA PRO A 107 -19.47 0.56 -31.08
C PRO A 107 -18.40 -0.51 -31.27
N ASP A 108 -17.26 -0.42 -30.55
CA ASP A 108 -16.13 -1.35 -30.62
C ASP A 108 -16.29 -2.56 -29.68
N LEU A 109 -17.42 -2.72 -28.97
CA LEU A 109 -17.67 -3.89 -28.12
C LEU A 109 -17.86 -5.16 -28.99
N THR A 110 -17.42 -6.28 -28.44
CA THR A 110 -17.57 -7.59 -29.05
C THR A 110 -19.05 -8.02 -29.11
N ALA A 111 -19.39 -8.95 -30.00
CA ALA A 111 -20.74 -9.48 -30.09
C ALA A 111 -21.22 -10.09 -28.77
N ASP A 112 -20.34 -10.82 -28.05
CA ASP A 112 -20.68 -11.45 -26.77
C ASP A 112 -20.95 -10.44 -25.65
N GLU A 113 -20.20 -9.33 -25.62
CA GLU A 113 -20.45 -8.23 -24.70
C GLU A 113 -21.78 -7.56 -24.99
N LEU A 114 -22.04 -7.24 -26.26
CA LEU A 114 -23.28 -6.61 -26.71
C LEU A 114 -24.49 -7.50 -26.45
N GLN A 115 -24.41 -8.80 -26.76
CA GLN A 115 -25.49 -9.77 -26.52
C GLN A 115 -25.90 -9.77 -25.03
N ARG A 116 -24.93 -9.78 -24.16
CA ARG A 116 -25.18 -9.75 -22.71
C ARG A 116 -25.89 -8.48 -22.29
N TYR A 117 -25.40 -7.31 -22.71
CA TYR A 117 -25.99 -6.02 -22.32
C TYR A 117 -27.39 -5.83 -22.91
N PHE A 118 -27.59 -6.14 -24.17
CA PHE A 118 -28.86 -5.96 -24.84
C PHE A 118 -29.95 -6.88 -24.26
N SER A 119 -29.60 -8.12 -23.92
CA SER A 119 -30.54 -9.06 -23.28
C SER A 119 -31.01 -8.59 -21.90
N GLU A 120 -30.11 -7.93 -21.12
CA GLU A 120 -30.44 -7.48 -19.77
C GLU A 120 -31.23 -6.16 -19.74
N MET A 121 -31.02 -5.27 -20.73
CA MET A 121 -31.59 -3.92 -20.75
C MET A 121 -33.02 -3.83 -21.24
N LYS A 122 -33.59 -4.87 -21.88
CA LYS A 122 -34.92 -4.83 -22.49
C LYS A 122 -35.08 -3.60 -23.41
N LEU A 123 -34.23 -3.48 -24.39
CA LEU A 123 -34.19 -2.35 -25.32
C LEU A 123 -35.42 -2.38 -26.24
N ALA A 124 -36.04 -1.20 -26.48
CA ALA A 124 -37.11 -1.05 -27.49
C ALA A 124 -36.51 -0.96 -28.91
N ALA A 125 -35.35 -0.30 -29.04
CA ALA A 125 -34.67 -0.20 -30.33
C ALA A 125 -33.16 0.04 -30.15
N LEU A 126 -32.39 -0.20 -31.22
CA LEU A 126 -30.99 0.21 -31.40
C LEU A 126 -30.95 1.30 -32.50
N VAL A 127 -30.34 2.43 -32.17
CA VAL A 127 -29.93 3.45 -33.14
C VAL A 127 -28.50 3.20 -33.59
N THR A 128 -28.28 3.04 -34.89
CA THR A 128 -26.95 2.85 -35.50
C THR A 128 -26.95 3.41 -36.93
N ARG A 129 -25.86 3.31 -37.69
CA ARG A 129 -25.79 3.74 -39.10
C ARG A 129 -25.83 2.54 -40.03
N ALA A 130 -26.49 2.70 -41.19
CA ALA A 130 -26.60 1.64 -42.19
C ALA A 130 -25.25 1.24 -42.82
N ASP A 131 -24.31 2.19 -42.90
CA ASP A 131 -22.96 2.00 -43.47
C ASP A 131 -21.94 1.47 -42.48
N MET A 132 -22.34 1.26 -41.23
CA MET A 132 -21.46 0.66 -40.20
C MET A 132 -21.55 -0.86 -40.21
N ASN A 133 -20.40 -1.50 -40.40
CA ASN A 133 -20.24 -2.93 -40.15
C ASN A 133 -19.94 -3.10 -38.63
N SER A 134 -20.96 -3.15 -37.80
CA SER A 134 -20.81 -3.29 -36.34
C SER A 134 -21.58 -4.48 -35.80
N ALA A 135 -20.99 -5.21 -34.87
CA ALA A 135 -21.62 -6.33 -34.18
C ALA A 135 -22.97 -5.96 -33.51
N SER A 136 -23.16 -4.67 -33.17
CA SER A 136 -24.36 -4.20 -32.48
C SER A 136 -25.64 -4.42 -33.30
N ARG A 137 -25.56 -4.25 -34.64
CA ARG A 137 -26.70 -4.48 -35.54
C ARG A 137 -27.10 -5.96 -35.61
N ASP A 138 -26.13 -6.85 -35.75
CA ASP A 138 -26.34 -8.28 -35.84
C ASP A 138 -26.87 -8.85 -34.53
N VAL A 139 -26.32 -8.39 -33.40
CA VAL A 139 -26.81 -8.76 -32.07
C VAL A 139 -28.24 -8.26 -31.83
N ALA A 140 -28.56 -7.02 -32.23
CA ALA A 140 -29.91 -6.49 -32.09
C ALA A 140 -30.92 -7.33 -32.90
N ARG A 141 -30.58 -7.70 -34.14
CA ARG A 141 -31.43 -8.59 -34.98
C ARG A 141 -31.60 -9.97 -34.35
N ALA A 142 -30.52 -10.55 -33.81
CA ALA A 142 -30.58 -11.86 -33.15
C ALA A 142 -31.46 -11.86 -31.89
N LEU A 143 -31.62 -10.70 -31.25
CA LEU A 143 -32.45 -10.50 -30.05
C LEU A 143 -33.85 -9.92 -30.35
N ASP A 144 -34.21 -9.81 -31.63
CA ASP A 144 -35.50 -9.23 -32.10
C ASP A 144 -35.68 -7.77 -31.61
N ILE A 145 -34.58 -7.01 -31.53
CA ILE A 145 -34.58 -5.59 -31.18
C ILE A 145 -34.71 -4.78 -32.48
N ALA A 146 -35.66 -3.85 -32.55
CA ALA A 146 -35.83 -2.98 -33.69
C ALA A 146 -34.58 -2.14 -33.97
N VAL A 147 -34.18 -2.05 -35.26
CA VAL A 147 -33.00 -1.23 -35.64
C VAL A 147 -33.48 0.02 -36.33
N ILE A 148 -33.09 1.17 -35.81
CA ILE A 148 -33.34 2.51 -36.35
C ILE A 148 -32.04 3.03 -36.95
N ASP A 149 -32.01 3.35 -38.20
CA ASP A 149 -30.83 3.94 -38.84
C ASP A 149 -30.80 5.46 -38.61
N PHE A 150 -29.70 5.93 -38.07
CA PHE A 150 -29.36 7.34 -38.12
C PHE A 150 -28.70 7.65 -39.46
N VAL A 151 -29.37 8.47 -40.22
CA VAL A 151 -28.89 8.95 -41.54
C VAL A 151 -28.30 10.34 -41.30
N PRO A 152 -26.96 10.53 -41.42
CA PRO A 152 -26.36 11.85 -41.29
C PRO A 152 -26.84 12.78 -42.43
N GLY A 153 -26.83 14.08 -42.16
CA GLY A 153 -26.98 15.08 -43.22
C GLY A 153 -25.81 15.07 -44.21
N PRO A 154 -25.84 15.94 -45.22
CA PRO A 154 -24.70 16.07 -46.15
C PRO A 154 -23.38 16.28 -45.40
N GLU A 155 -22.26 15.79 -45.93
CA GLU A 155 -20.94 15.94 -45.26
C GLU A 155 -20.55 17.41 -45.02
N THR A 156 -21.09 18.30 -45.79
CA THR A 156 -20.89 19.76 -45.70
C THR A 156 -21.74 20.42 -44.64
N GLU A 157 -22.73 19.74 -44.02
CA GLU A 157 -23.66 20.36 -43.06
C GLU A 157 -23.89 19.45 -41.86
N LEU A 158 -24.07 20.06 -40.65
CA LEU A 158 -24.53 19.36 -39.46
C LEU A 158 -26.05 19.21 -39.40
N ASP A 159 -26.77 19.94 -40.25
CA ASP A 159 -28.21 19.89 -40.41
C ASP A 159 -28.62 18.82 -41.45
N GLY A 160 -29.83 18.32 -41.39
CA GLY A 160 -30.33 17.34 -42.37
C GLY A 160 -30.30 15.86 -41.93
N CYS A 161 -29.87 15.56 -40.70
CA CYS A 161 -29.91 14.17 -40.20
C CYS A 161 -31.32 13.68 -39.90
N ALA A 162 -31.55 12.38 -40.01
CA ALA A 162 -32.88 11.75 -39.80
C ALA A 162 -32.74 10.37 -39.11
N PHE A 163 -33.77 9.94 -38.39
CA PHE A 163 -33.98 8.57 -37.98
C PHE A 163 -34.91 7.84 -38.94
N ILE A 164 -34.53 6.69 -39.45
CA ILE A 164 -35.30 5.86 -40.37
C ILE A 164 -35.32 4.43 -39.82
N GLY A 165 -36.50 3.88 -39.62
CA GLY A 165 -36.63 2.51 -39.08
C GLY A 165 -38.04 1.97 -39.12
N PRO A 166 -38.23 0.73 -38.65
CA PRO A 166 -39.56 0.13 -38.56
C PRO A 166 -40.36 0.80 -37.44
N THR A 167 -41.65 0.81 -37.54
CA THR A 167 -42.55 1.17 -36.43
C THR A 167 -42.46 0.13 -35.35
N VAL A 168 -42.09 0.53 -34.17
CA VAL A 168 -41.88 -0.32 -32.99
C VAL A 168 -43.19 -0.58 -32.25
N ALA A 169 -44.06 0.43 -32.19
CA ALA A 169 -45.39 0.38 -31.58
C ALA A 169 -46.27 1.46 -32.24
N PRO A 170 -47.59 1.45 -32.02
CA PRO A 170 -48.43 2.56 -32.43
C PRO A 170 -47.90 3.89 -31.94
N ALA A 171 -48.03 4.94 -32.75
CA ALA A 171 -47.51 6.27 -32.45
C ALA A 171 -47.92 6.72 -31.05
N CYS A 172 -46.92 7.13 -30.26
CA CYS A 172 -47.10 7.48 -28.84
C CYS A 172 -47.69 8.90 -28.67
N ALA A 173 -48.62 9.06 -27.74
CA ALA A 173 -49.17 10.37 -27.39
C ALA A 173 -48.07 11.30 -26.84
N LYS A 174 -48.21 12.61 -27.06
CA LYS A 174 -47.27 13.64 -26.61
C LYS A 174 -47.09 13.59 -25.08
N GLY A 175 -45.97 13.11 -24.62
CA GLY A 175 -45.48 13.25 -23.23
C GLY A 175 -44.10 13.84 -23.28
N ALA A 176 -43.82 14.84 -22.45
CA ALA A 176 -42.47 15.32 -22.22
C ALA A 176 -41.77 14.42 -21.15
N ALA A 177 -40.52 14.13 -21.30
CA ALA A 177 -39.73 13.47 -20.22
C ALA A 177 -39.73 14.36 -18.97
N SER A 178 -39.91 13.74 -17.79
CA SER A 178 -39.85 14.48 -16.53
C SER A 178 -38.45 14.52 -15.98
N ALA A 179 -38.21 15.42 -15.04
CA ALA A 179 -36.90 15.52 -14.36
C ALA A 179 -36.45 14.22 -13.69
N GLU A 180 -37.38 13.36 -13.27
CA GLU A 180 -37.12 12.10 -12.57
C GLU A 180 -37.05 10.90 -13.53
N ASP A 181 -37.34 11.06 -14.83
CA ASP A 181 -37.18 10.02 -15.83
C ASP A 181 -35.68 9.80 -16.13
N ASP A 182 -35.31 8.59 -16.47
CA ASP A 182 -33.96 8.25 -16.86
C ASP A 182 -33.60 8.92 -18.19
N ALA A 183 -32.65 9.83 -18.18
CA ALA A 183 -32.07 10.44 -19.38
C ALA A 183 -31.03 9.50 -20.02
N PHE A 184 -30.19 8.91 -19.19
CA PHE A 184 -29.13 7.99 -19.63
C PHE A 184 -29.04 6.76 -18.73
N ILE A 185 -28.70 5.61 -19.33
CA ILE A 185 -28.19 4.44 -18.62
C ILE A 185 -26.76 4.20 -19.09
N LEU A 186 -25.78 4.47 -18.23
CA LEU A 186 -24.37 4.38 -18.58
C LEU A 186 -23.74 3.09 -18.03
N LEU A 187 -22.84 2.50 -18.83
CA LEU A 187 -22.05 1.35 -18.40
C LEU A 187 -20.80 1.83 -17.64
N THR A 188 -20.56 1.29 -16.45
CA THR A 188 -19.31 1.57 -15.73
C THR A 188 -18.15 0.82 -16.36
N SER A 189 -17.02 1.48 -16.51
CA SER A 189 -15.76 0.86 -16.95
C SER A 189 -15.05 0.09 -15.84
N GLY A 190 -15.78 -0.41 -14.83
CA GLY A 190 -15.24 -0.96 -13.59
C GLY A 190 -14.29 -2.15 -13.79
N THR A 191 -13.38 -2.34 -12.84
CA THR A 191 -12.42 -3.46 -12.74
C THR A 191 -13.11 -4.78 -12.35
N ALA A 192 -14.43 -4.82 -12.18
CA ALA A 192 -15.20 -6.03 -11.94
C ALA A 192 -15.40 -6.79 -13.27
N ALA A 193 -15.48 -8.11 -13.18
CA ALA A 193 -15.71 -8.98 -14.34
C ALA A 193 -17.01 -8.66 -15.11
N ARG A 194 -17.91 -7.87 -14.49
CA ARG A 194 -19.20 -7.44 -15.05
C ARG A 194 -19.39 -5.94 -14.83
N PRO A 195 -19.42 -5.10 -15.91
CA PRO A 195 -19.78 -3.69 -15.82
C PRO A 195 -21.20 -3.51 -15.27
N LYS A 196 -21.38 -2.48 -14.43
CA LYS A 196 -22.66 -2.14 -13.84
C LYS A 196 -23.37 -1.11 -14.70
N MET A 197 -24.69 -1.19 -14.75
CA MET A 197 -25.56 -0.26 -15.47
C MET A 197 -26.08 0.81 -14.51
N VAL A 198 -25.75 2.06 -14.76
CA VAL A 198 -26.09 3.21 -13.90
C VAL A 198 -27.18 4.05 -14.56
N PRO A 199 -28.42 4.01 -14.07
CA PRO A 199 -29.48 4.91 -14.51
C PRO A 199 -29.25 6.31 -13.93
N LEU A 200 -29.31 7.32 -14.78
CA LEU A 200 -29.15 8.72 -14.44
C LEU A 200 -30.37 9.50 -14.91
N THR A 201 -31.08 10.12 -14.00
CA THR A 201 -32.25 10.95 -14.32
C THR A 201 -31.82 12.26 -15.00
N HIS A 202 -32.77 12.91 -15.67
CA HIS A 202 -32.54 14.24 -16.23
C HIS A 202 -32.05 15.22 -15.14
N ARG A 203 -32.65 15.18 -13.94
CA ARG A 203 -32.20 15.97 -12.79
C ARG A 203 -30.73 15.72 -12.43
N ASN A 204 -30.33 14.43 -12.33
CA ASN A 204 -28.94 14.10 -12.01
C ASN A 204 -27.96 14.71 -13.01
N VAL A 205 -28.26 14.56 -14.29
CA VAL A 205 -27.41 14.97 -15.40
C VAL A 205 -27.33 16.50 -15.52
N CYS A 206 -28.49 17.18 -15.48
CA CYS A 206 -28.54 18.65 -15.59
C CYS A 206 -27.85 19.34 -14.41
N LEU A 207 -28.09 18.86 -13.18
CA LEU A 207 -27.40 19.40 -11.99
C LEU A 207 -25.88 19.20 -12.06
N SER A 208 -25.45 18.00 -12.47
CA SER A 208 -24.02 17.72 -12.61
C SER A 208 -23.36 18.62 -13.67
N ALA A 209 -24.00 18.77 -14.83
CA ALA A 209 -23.52 19.65 -15.90
C ALA A 209 -23.45 21.13 -15.46
N GLN A 210 -24.47 21.63 -14.77
CA GLN A 210 -24.49 23.00 -14.23
C GLN A 210 -23.40 23.18 -13.15
N ASN A 211 -23.21 22.23 -12.25
CA ASN A 211 -22.16 22.29 -11.22
C ASN A 211 -20.76 22.35 -11.85
N ALA A 212 -20.50 21.52 -12.86
CA ALA A 212 -19.24 21.55 -13.60
C ALA A 212 -19.03 22.89 -14.33
N GLY A 213 -20.08 23.43 -14.96
CA GLY A 213 -20.05 24.74 -15.62
C GLY A 213 -19.72 25.88 -14.65
N ARG A 214 -20.32 25.87 -13.43
CA ARG A 214 -20.02 26.88 -12.40
C ARG A 214 -18.56 26.82 -11.93
N VAL A 215 -18.04 25.63 -11.67
CA VAL A 215 -16.63 25.44 -11.26
C VAL A 215 -15.68 25.98 -12.31
N LEU A 216 -15.95 25.72 -13.58
CA LEU A 216 -15.15 26.20 -14.70
C LEU A 216 -15.44 27.66 -15.09
N SER A 217 -16.38 28.31 -14.38
CA SER A 217 -16.86 29.68 -14.70
C SER A 217 -17.18 29.82 -16.19
N LEU A 218 -17.92 28.86 -16.75
CA LEU A 218 -18.26 28.84 -18.16
C LEU A 218 -19.31 29.91 -18.48
N ALA A 219 -19.14 30.52 -19.63
CA ALA A 219 -20.01 31.55 -20.17
C ALA A 219 -20.35 31.24 -21.64
N PRO A 220 -21.37 31.90 -22.23
CA PRO A 220 -21.79 31.62 -23.60
C PRO A 220 -20.71 31.78 -24.68
N GLN A 221 -19.69 32.62 -24.43
CA GLN A 221 -18.55 32.80 -25.34
C GLN A 221 -17.55 31.66 -25.28
N ASP A 222 -17.64 30.78 -24.29
CA ASP A 222 -16.71 29.65 -24.17
C ASP A 222 -16.94 28.58 -25.25
N ARG A 223 -15.91 27.84 -25.53
CA ARG A 223 -15.91 26.77 -26.54
C ARG A 223 -15.11 25.59 -26.07
N LEU A 224 -15.76 24.45 -25.96
CA LEU A 224 -15.14 23.18 -25.60
C LEU A 224 -14.53 22.49 -26.82
N LEU A 225 -13.30 22.01 -26.73
CA LEU A 225 -12.79 20.95 -27.62
C LEU A 225 -12.98 19.59 -26.94
N ASN A 226 -13.92 18.78 -27.45
CA ASN A 226 -14.27 17.47 -26.91
C ASN A 226 -13.78 16.34 -27.83
N ALA A 227 -12.67 15.73 -27.47
CA ALA A 227 -12.13 14.55 -28.15
C ALA A 227 -12.42 13.25 -27.41
N LEU A 228 -13.24 13.30 -26.35
CA LEU A 228 -13.58 12.15 -25.52
C LEU A 228 -14.79 11.35 -26.08
N PRO A 229 -14.85 10.05 -25.78
CA PRO A 229 -16.01 9.23 -26.16
C PRO A 229 -17.29 9.71 -25.49
N LEU A 230 -18.38 9.81 -26.24
CA LEU A 230 -19.69 10.23 -25.72
C LEU A 230 -20.50 9.09 -25.07
N PHE A 231 -20.00 7.85 -25.10
CA PHE A 231 -20.58 6.74 -24.32
C PHE A 231 -20.04 6.65 -22.90
N HIS A 232 -19.19 7.61 -22.47
CA HIS A 232 -18.72 7.77 -21.11
C HIS A 232 -19.19 9.07 -20.49
N ALA A 233 -19.49 9.04 -19.18
CA ALA A 233 -19.97 10.21 -18.43
C ALA A 233 -19.06 11.44 -18.57
N HIS A 234 -17.73 11.24 -18.69
CA HIS A 234 -16.77 12.33 -18.84
C HIS A 234 -17.00 13.13 -20.15
N GLY A 235 -16.99 12.45 -21.30
CA GLY A 235 -17.22 13.11 -22.61
C GLY A 235 -18.64 13.61 -22.79
N LEU A 236 -19.63 12.86 -22.31
CA LEU A 236 -21.05 13.16 -22.46
C LEU A 236 -21.52 14.24 -21.49
N ILE A 237 -21.35 14.02 -20.18
CA ILE A 237 -21.92 14.90 -19.16
C ILE A 237 -20.97 16.05 -18.85
N SER A 238 -19.74 15.72 -18.41
CA SER A 238 -18.74 16.76 -18.05
C SER A 238 -18.16 17.50 -19.24
N GLY A 239 -18.30 16.97 -20.45
CA GLY A 239 -17.95 17.63 -21.69
C GLY A 239 -19.17 18.27 -22.34
N LEU A 240 -19.86 17.50 -23.19
CA LEU A 240 -20.95 17.98 -24.07
C LEU A 240 -22.05 18.74 -23.32
N LEU A 241 -22.68 18.09 -22.33
CA LEU A 241 -23.80 18.68 -21.61
C LEU A 241 -23.39 19.85 -20.69
N THR A 242 -22.19 19.82 -20.13
CA THR A 242 -21.65 20.94 -19.33
C THR A 242 -21.51 22.21 -20.17
N ALA A 243 -20.96 22.09 -21.37
CA ALA A 243 -20.85 23.24 -22.27
C ALA A 243 -22.23 23.76 -22.70
N LEU A 244 -23.14 22.86 -23.12
CA LEU A 244 -24.50 23.24 -23.53
C LEU A 244 -25.30 23.85 -22.35
N ALA A 245 -25.12 23.36 -21.12
CA ALA A 245 -25.79 23.92 -19.94
C ALA A 245 -25.32 25.34 -19.58
N ALA A 246 -24.13 25.74 -20.02
CA ALA A 246 -23.60 27.09 -19.88
C ALA A 246 -23.95 27.99 -21.09
N GLY A 247 -24.68 27.50 -22.07
CA GLY A 247 -24.95 28.23 -23.32
C GLY A 247 -23.73 28.37 -24.22
N SER A 248 -22.66 27.66 -23.93
CA SER A 248 -21.40 27.66 -24.68
C SER A 248 -21.40 26.66 -25.82
N SER A 249 -20.40 26.67 -26.69
CA SER A 249 -20.32 25.81 -27.86
C SER A 249 -19.40 24.61 -27.65
N VAL A 250 -19.62 23.52 -28.41
CA VAL A 250 -18.84 22.28 -28.34
C VAL A 250 -18.29 21.91 -29.71
N ILE A 251 -16.99 21.73 -29.80
CA ILE A 251 -16.33 21.08 -30.95
C ILE A 251 -16.31 19.58 -30.70
N CYS A 252 -17.12 18.83 -31.45
CA CYS A 252 -17.19 17.36 -31.38
C CYS A 252 -16.27 16.77 -32.46
N THR A 253 -15.22 16.10 -32.04
CA THR A 253 -14.25 15.47 -32.94
C THR A 253 -14.51 13.96 -33.09
N ASN A 254 -13.96 13.35 -34.13
CA ASN A 254 -14.05 11.91 -34.37
C ASN A 254 -13.14 11.06 -33.46
N GLY A 255 -12.66 11.64 -32.36
CA GLY A 255 -11.76 11.03 -31.41
C GLY A 255 -10.49 11.88 -31.22
N PHE A 256 -9.53 11.33 -30.46
CA PHE A 256 -8.26 12.00 -30.18
C PHE A 256 -7.18 11.56 -31.16
N ASP A 257 -6.54 12.54 -31.78
CA ASP A 257 -5.31 12.42 -32.55
C ASP A 257 -4.47 13.65 -32.26
N ALA A 258 -3.24 13.50 -31.73
CA ALA A 258 -2.46 14.61 -31.21
C ALA A 258 -2.10 15.67 -32.30
N PRO A 259 -1.66 15.31 -33.52
CA PRO A 259 -1.45 16.26 -34.60
C PRO A 259 -2.71 17.05 -34.97
N SER A 260 -3.81 16.38 -35.16
CA SER A 260 -5.12 16.98 -35.50
C SER A 260 -5.65 17.88 -34.40
N PHE A 261 -5.40 17.52 -33.11
CA PHE A 261 -5.83 18.32 -31.95
C PHE A 261 -5.27 19.73 -31.99
N PHE A 262 -3.99 19.87 -32.28
CA PHE A 262 -3.37 21.20 -32.44
C PHE A 262 -3.90 21.95 -33.68
N GLY A 263 -4.22 21.25 -34.74
CA GLY A 263 -4.92 21.82 -35.92
C GLY A 263 -6.29 22.38 -35.52
N TRP A 264 -7.11 21.58 -34.81
CA TRP A 264 -8.43 22.02 -34.32
C TRP A 264 -8.35 23.19 -33.35
N MET A 265 -7.33 23.25 -32.48
CA MET A 265 -7.10 24.37 -31.59
C MET A 265 -6.85 25.67 -32.35
N ARG A 266 -6.03 25.60 -33.39
CA ARG A 266 -5.72 26.76 -34.23
C ARG A 266 -6.95 27.22 -35.06
N ASP A 267 -7.64 26.27 -35.69
CA ASP A 267 -8.69 26.56 -36.68
C ASP A 267 -10.04 26.89 -36.03
N LEU A 268 -10.36 26.26 -34.88
CA LEU A 268 -11.66 26.37 -34.20
C LEU A 268 -11.61 27.17 -32.88
N GLN A 269 -10.43 27.58 -32.43
CA GLN A 269 -10.21 28.46 -31.29
C GLN A 269 -11.01 28.08 -30.02
N PRO A 270 -10.82 26.86 -29.44
CA PRO A 270 -11.48 26.47 -28.21
C PRO A 270 -10.92 27.26 -27.02
N THR A 271 -11.78 27.60 -26.04
CA THR A 271 -11.37 28.30 -24.81
C THR A 271 -11.05 27.33 -23.69
N TRP A 272 -11.46 26.09 -23.80
CA TRP A 272 -11.14 25.03 -22.87
C TRP A 272 -11.22 23.65 -23.53
N TYR A 273 -10.53 22.69 -22.91
CA TYR A 273 -10.73 21.29 -23.20
C TYR A 273 -10.71 20.46 -21.92
N THR A 274 -11.30 19.26 -21.99
CA THR A 274 -11.25 18.29 -20.91
C THR A 274 -10.66 16.97 -21.44
N ALA A 275 -9.77 16.37 -20.64
CA ALA A 275 -9.12 15.13 -21.07
C ALA A 275 -8.71 14.27 -19.89
N VAL A 276 -8.25 13.07 -20.21
CA VAL A 276 -7.63 12.11 -19.28
C VAL A 276 -6.11 12.27 -19.34
N PRO A 277 -5.35 11.87 -18.29
CA PRO A 277 -3.89 12.04 -18.25
C PRO A 277 -3.13 11.45 -19.45
N THR A 278 -3.62 10.40 -20.06
CA THR A 278 -3.02 9.81 -21.26
C THR A 278 -3.07 10.75 -22.47
N ILE A 279 -4.17 11.50 -22.64
CA ILE A 279 -4.30 12.52 -23.70
C ILE A 279 -3.39 13.71 -23.38
N HIS A 280 -3.37 14.17 -22.14
CA HIS A 280 -2.48 15.25 -21.71
C HIS A 280 -1.02 14.93 -21.98
N ARG A 281 -0.58 13.70 -21.69
CA ARG A 281 0.78 13.24 -21.98
C ARG A 281 1.07 13.21 -23.48
N ALA A 282 0.15 12.67 -24.29
CA ALA A 282 0.32 12.62 -25.73
C ALA A 282 0.45 14.01 -26.35
N LEU A 283 -0.28 15.01 -25.81
CA LEU A 283 -0.13 16.41 -26.23
C LEU A 283 1.24 16.98 -25.86
N LEU A 284 1.74 16.73 -24.65
CA LEU A 284 3.08 17.15 -24.23
C LEU A 284 4.17 16.55 -25.15
N THR A 285 4.13 15.23 -25.38
CA THR A 285 5.08 14.56 -26.27
C THR A 285 5.03 15.13 -27.70
N ALA A 286 3.82 15.38 -28.22
CA ALA A 286 3.68 15.96 -29.58
C ALA A 286 4.17 17.42 -29.65
N ALA A 287 4.12 18.16 -28.55
CA ALA A 287 4.63 19.53 -28.50
C ALA A 287 6.15 19.58 -28.25
N GLU A 288 6.73 18.60 -27.52
CA GLU A 288 8.18 18.44 -27.39
C GLU A 288 8.83 18.31 -28.78
N ALA A 289 8.18 17.59 -29.71
CA ALA A 289 8.63 17.47 -31.10
C ALA A 289 8.49 18.76 -31.91
N ASN A 290 7.58 19.68 -31.56
CA ASN A 290 7.37 20.98 -32.20
C ASN A 290 6.71 21.98 -31.23
N PRO A 291 7.51 22.75 -30.46
CA PRO A 291 7.02 23.70 -29.45
C PRO A 291 6.09 24.80 -29.95
N ASP A 292 6.20 25.16 -31.25
CA ASP A 292 5.37 26.21 -31.81
C ASP A 292 3.90 25.82 -32.00
N ARG A 293 3.57 24.53 -31.91
CA ARG A 293 2.19 24.03 -32.07
C ARG A 293 1.20 24.58 -31.02
N ALA A 294 1.66 24.87 -29.81
CA ALA A 294 0.82 25.40 -28.73
C ALA A 294 0.75 26.92 -28.69
N ARG A 295 1.59 27.64 -29.50
CA ARG A 295 1.62 29.11 -29.52
C ARG A 295 0.32 29.69 -30.06
N GLY A 296 -0.17 30.74 -29.41
CA GLY A 296 -1.41 31.42 -29.82
C GLY A 296 -2.68 30.66 -29.49
N SER A 297 -2.60 29.71 -28.56
CA SER A 297 -3.77 29.01 -28.05
C SER A 297 -4.79 29.98 -27.44
N SER A 298 -6.07 29.80 -27.74
CA SER A 298 -7.20 30.54 -27.16
C SER A 298 -7.71 29.95 -25.85
N LEU A 299 -7.04 28.93 -25.32
CA LEU A 299 -7.42 28.27 -24.06
C LEU A 299 -7.33 29.27 -22.89
N ARG A 300 -8.26 29.15 -21.96
CA ARG A 300 -8.22 29.82 -20.65
C ARG A 300 -8.13 28.84 -19.49
N VAL A 301 -8.46 27.57 -19.71
CA VAL A 301 -8.40 26.51 -18.71
C VAL A 301 -8.32 25.14 -19.37
N ILE A 302 -7.62 24.24 -18.69
CA ILE A 302 -7.58 22.81 -19.01
C ILE A 302 -8.19 22.05 -17.85
N ARG A 303 -9.09 21.10 -18.12
CA ARG A 303 -9.69 20.23 -17.12
C ARG A 303 -9.12 18.82 -17.24
N SER A 304 -8.60 18.28 -16.16
CA SER A 304 -8.14 16.88 -16.04
C SER A 304 -9.07 16.09 -15.15
N ALA A 305 -9.50 14.90 -15.60
CA ALA A 305 -10.39 14.03 -14.84
C ALA A 305 -10.17 12.55 -15.15
N SER A 306 -10.90 11.69 -14.45
CA SER A 306 -10.99 10.23 -14.62
C SER A 306 -9.84 9.41 -14.05
N SER A 307 -8.68 9.99 -13.80
CA SER A 307 -7.56 9.41 -13.06
C SER A 307 -6.64 10.52 -12.55
N SER A 308 -5.77 10.21 -11.56
CA SER A 308 -4.78 11.15 -11.03
C SER A 308 -3.90 11.71 -12.16
N LEU A 309 -3.57 13.00 -12.07
CA LEU A 309 -2.64 13.68 -12.95
C LEU A 309 -1.29 13.82 -12.24
N ALA A 310 -0.23 13.24 -12.79
CA ALA A 310 1.10 13.42 -12.26
C ALA A 310 1.49 14.92 -12.26
N PRO A 311 2.09 15.45 -11.18
CA PRO A 311 2.45 16.87 -11.09
C PRO A 311 3.34 17.36 -12.25
N ALA A 312 4.24 16.50 -12.76
CA ALA A 312 5.08 16.83 -13.90
C ALA A 312 4.26 17.09 -15.18
N ILE A 313 3.18 16.33 -15.42
CA ILE A 313 2.28 16.54 -16.56
C ILE A 313 1.50 17.84 -16.39
N LEU A 314 1.00 18.10 -15.16
CA LEU A 314 0.29 19.34 -14.84
C LEU A 314 1.16 20.56 -15.14
N HIS A 315 2.36 20.62 -14.57
CA HIS A 315 3.30 21.72 -14.80
C HIS A 315 3.74 21.84 -16.26
N GLY A 316 3.92 20.71 -16.96
CA GLY A 316 4.24 20.72 -18.39
C GLY A 316 3.13 21.35 -19.23
N LEU A 317 1.86 21.04 -18.96
CA LEU A 317 0.71 21.63 -19.64
C LEU A 317 0.59 23.13 -19.35
N GLU A 318 0.76 23.54 -18.08
CA GLU A 318 0.72 24.94 -17.70
C GLU A 318 1.86 25.76 -18.35
N ALA A 319 3.05 25.19 -18.40
CA ALA A 319 4.17 25.81 -19.10
C ALA A 319 3.94 25.92 -20.61
N MET A 320 3.31 24.88 -21.21
CA MET A 320 3.04 24.83 -22.65
C MET A 320 1.95 25.81 -23.08
N PHE A 321 0.81 25.84 -22.37
CA PHE A 321 -0.36 26.61 -22.80
C PHE A 321 -0.53 27.94 -22.06
N GLY A 322 0.20 28.16 -20.96
CA GLY A 322 0.11 29.39 -20.14
C GLY A 322 -1.21 29.53 -19.38
N VAL A 323 -1.94 28.42 -19.16
CA VAL A 323 -3.27 28.42 -18.52
C VAL A 323 -3.34 27.41 -17.40
N PRO A 324 -4.23 27.63 -16.39
CA PRO A 324 -4.34 26.70 -15.28
C PRO A 324 -4.90 25.34 -15.70
N VAL A 325 -4.38 24.27 -15.09
CA VAL A 325 -4.92 22.91 -15.17
C VAL A 325 -5.71 22.62 -13.90
N LEU A 326 -6.99 22.30 -14.03
CA LEU A 326 -7.88 21.96 -12.93
C LEU A 326 -8.10 20.46 -12.86
N GLU A 327 -7.63 19.85 -11.77
CA GLU A 327 -7.94 18.45 -11.46
C GLU A 327 -9.34 18.36 -10.87
N THR A 328 -10.08 17.34 -11.31
CA THR A 328 -11.44 17.06 -10.86
C THR A 328 -11.65 15.59 -10.60
N TYR A 329 -12.52 15.28 -9.64
CA TYR A 329 -12.95 13.94 -9.31
C TYR A 329 -14.40 13.71 -9.70
N GLY A 330 -14.65 12.55 -10.28
CA GLY A 330 -15.98 12.16 -10.70
C GLY A 330 -16.12 10.68 -10.96
N MET A 331 -17.37 10.21 -10.95
CA MET A 331 -17.73 8.84 -11.25
C MET A 331 -19.09 8.79 -11.93
N THR A 332 -19.39 7.68 -12.59
CA THR A 332 -20.65 7.51 -13.34
C THR A 332 -21.86 7.65 -12.42
N GLU A 333 -21.78 7.07 -11.22
CA GLU A 333 -22.86 7.06 -10.22
C GLU A 333 -23.21 8.46 -9.66
N ALA A 334 -22.31 9.43 -9.81
CA ALA A 334 -22.51 10.84 -9.46
C ALA A 334 -22.79 11.73 -10.69
N ALA A 335 -23.23 11.15 -11.79
CA ALA A 335 -23.39 11.84 -13.07
C ALA A 335 -22.14 12.66 -13.46
N SER A 336 -20.97 12.13 -13.17
CA SER A 336 -19.62 12.61 -13.47
C SER A 336 -19.00 13.60 -12.47
N GLN A 337 -19.71 14.60 -11.92
CA GLN A 337 -19.09 15.69 -11.12
C GLN A 337 -19.23 15.44 -9.61
N ILE A 338 -18.10 15.39 -8.90
CA ILE A 338 -18.04 15.24 -7.44
C ILE A 338 -17.26 16.37 -6.80
N ALA A 339 -15.99 16.52 -7.15
CA ALA A 339 -15.09 17.53 -6.60
C ALA A 339 -14.28 18.18 -7.72
N ALA A 340 -13.88 19.42 -7.52
CA ALA A 340 -13.02 20.13 -8.46
C ALA A 340 -12.19 21.21 -7.77
N ASN A 341 -10.99 21.43 -8.28
CA ASN A 341 -10.16 22.56 -7.87
C ASN A 341 -10.76 23.87 -8.35
N PRO A 342 -10.92 24.89 -7.48
CA PRO A 342 -11.33 26.23 -7.88
C PRO A 342 -10.20 26.95 -8.63
N PHE A 343 -10.53 27.90 -9.49
CA PHE A 343 -9.56 28.66 -10.30
C PHE A 343 -8.47 29.35 -9.49
N GLU A 344 -8.85 30.05 -8.44
CA GLU A 344 -7.95 30.95 -7.73
C GLU A 344 -7.15 30.30 -6.60
N LEU A 345 -7.68 29.22 -6.04
CA LEU A 345 -7.13 28.55 -4.86
C LEU A 345 -6.96 27.06 -5.11
N ARG A 346 -6.16 26.70 -6.12
CA ARG A 346 -5.86 25.31 -6.44
C ARG A 346 -4.86 24.72 -5.45
N LYS A 347 -5.09 23.48 -5.06
CA LYS A 347 -4.09 22.67 -4.35
C LYS A 347 -3.67 21.50 -5.26
N ILE A 348 -2.42 21.53 -5.72
CA ILE A 348 -1.85 20.46 -6.55
C ILE A 348 -1.82 19.17 -5.75
N GLY A 349 -2.18 18.05 -6.39
CA GLY A 349 -2.32 16.74 -5.75
C GLY A 349 -3.67 16.52 -5.07
N SER A 350 -4.51 17.57 -4.93
CA SER A 350 -5.92 17.41 -4.54
C SER A 350 -6.83 17.45 -5.76
N VAL A 351 -7.99 16.82 -5.65
CA VAL A 351 -9.05 16.89 -6.65
C VAL A 351 -10.03 18.02 -6.36
N GLY A 352 -9.67 18.93 -5.45
CA GLY A 352 -10.43 20.11 -5.09
C GLY A 352 -11.49 19.91 -4.02
N ARG A 353 -12.46 20.83 -3.98
CA ARG A 353 -13.57 20.83 -3.01
C ARG A 353 -14.83 20.21 -3.62
N ALA A 354 -15.79 19.87 -2.75
CA ALA A 354 -17.11 19.39 -3.19
C ALA A 354 -17.73 20.34 -4.24
N ALA A 355 -18.14 19.77 -5.36
CA ALA A 355 -18.67 20.51 -6.52
C ALA A 355 -19.90 19.81 -7.12
N GLY A 356 -20.78 19.31 -6.26
CA GLY A 356 -22.00 18.61 -6.60
C GLY A 356 -22.60 17.97 -5.36
N PRO A 357 -22.22 16.74 -5.02
CA PRO A 357 -22.71 16.07 -3.81
C PRO A 357 -21.95 16.54 -2.56
N GLU A 358 -22.54 16.28 -1.40
CA GLU A 358 -21.83 16.29 -0.13
C GLU A 358 -20.78 15.19 -0.13
N ILE A 359 -19.62 15.47 0.46
CA ILE A 359 -18.53 14.51 0.62
C ILE A 359 -18.27 14.32 2.11
N ALA A 360 -18.19 13.06 2.55
CA ALA A 360 -17.75 12.70 3.89
C ALA A 360 -16.68 11.60 3.78
N ILE A 361 -15.73 11.61 4.70
CA ILE A 361 -14.77 10.52 4.87
C ILE A 361 -15.24 9.68 6.05
N MET A 362 -15.41 8.37 5.85
CA MET A 362 -15.94 7.49 6.88
C MET A 362 -15.05 6.27 7.09
N ASP A 363 -15.05 5.78 8.33
CA ASP A 363 -14.41 4.52 8.69
C ASP A 363 -15.28 3.31 8.29
N GLU A 364 -14.75 2.09 8.51
CA GLU A 364 -15.45 0.84 8.21
C GLU A 364 -16.76 0.68 9.00
N THR A 365 -16.92 1.37 10.15
CA THR A 365 -18.15 1.36 10.93
C THR A 365 -19.21 2.33 10.40
N GLY A 366 -18.82 3.29 9.54
CA GLY A 366 -19.68 4.34 8.98
C GLY A 366 -19.72 5.60 9.83
N ARG A 367 -18.75 5.81 10.73
CA ARG A 367 -18.55 7.03 11.47
C ARG A 367 -17.76 8.01 10.61
N ALA A 368 -18.18 9.27 10.57
CA ALA A 368 -17.44 10.33 9.91
C ALA A 368 -16.10 10.59 10.63
N LEU A 369 -15.05 10.73 9.86
CA LEU A 369 -13.70 10.99 10.33
C LEU A 369 -13.40 12.49 10.32
N ALA A 370 -12.42 12.90 11.13
CA ALA A 370 -11.96 14.28 11.19
C ALA A 370 -11.12 14.67 9.97
N SER A 371 -10.88 15.96 9.81
CA SER A 371 -9.99 16.49 8.77
C SER A 371 -8.58 15.87 8.91
N GLY A 372 -8.00 15.45 7.78
CA GLY A 372 -6.71 14.76 7.70
C GLY A 372 -6.76 13.25 7.92
N GLU A 373 -7.84 12.70 8.48
CA GLU A 373 -7.98 11.26 8.68
C GLU A 373 -8.39 10.55 7.38
N ARG A 374 -7.78 9.40 7.10
CA ARG A 374 -8.00 8.61 5.89
C ARG A 374 -9.14 7.60 6.08
N GLY A 375 -10.08 7.57 5.15
CA GLY A 375 -11.20 6.63 5.17
C GLY A 375 -11.84 6.50 3.79
N GLU A 376 -12.97 5.79 3.71
CA GLU A 376 -13.75 5.67 2.48
C GLU A 376 -14.45 6.99 2.16
N ILE A 377 -14.33 7.42 0.89
CA ILE A 377 -15.04 8.61 0.39
C ILE A 377 -16.52 8.23 0.21
N MET A 378 -17.39 8.94 0.89
CA MET A 378 -18.83 8.74 0.87
C MET A 378 -19.53 9.95 0.28
N LEU A 379 -20.55 9.72 -0.53
CA LEU A 379 -21.24 10.77 -1.30
C LEU A 379 -22.74 10.79 -0.99
N ARG A 380 -23.32 11.99 -0.96
CA ARG A 380 -24.77 12.19 -0.85
C ARG A 380 -25.18 13.45 -1.59
N GLY A 381 -26.18 13.38 -2.44
CA GLY A 381 -26.64 14.58 -3.13
C GLY A 381 -27.62 14.30 -4.28
N PRO A 382 -28.23 15.36 -4.83
CA PRO A 382 -29.25 15.22 -5.86
C PRO A 382 -28.71 14.84 -7.24
N ASN A 383 -27.40 14.91 -7.48
CA ASN A 383 -26.77 14.43 -8.71
C ASN A 383 -26.33 12.95 -8.64
N MET A 384 -26.63 12.25 -7.51
CA MET A 384 -26.34 10.83 -7.35
C MET A 384 -27.39 9.96 -8.04
N SER A 385 -26.94 8.89 -8.69
CA SER A 385 -27.82 7.82 -9.16
C SER A 385 -28.57 7.18 -7.98
N ARG A 386 -29.78 6.71 -8.23
CA ARG A 386 -30.59 5.95 -7.28
C ARG A 386 -30.11 4.49 -7.07
N GLY A 387 -29.10 4.04 -7.81
CA GLY A 387 -28.54 2.69 -7.72
C GLY A 387 -28.18 2.10 -9.09
N TYR A 388 -28.14 0.78 -9.14
CA TYR A 388 -27.78 0.04 -10.36
C TYR A 388 -29.02 -0.59 -10.99
N TYR A 389 -29.14 -0.52 -12.30
CA TYR A 389 -30.25 -1.07 -13.07
C TYR A 389 -30.31 -2.59 -12.93
N ASN A 390 -31.46 -3.13 -12.53
CA ASN A 390 -31.73 -4.56 -12.29
C ASN A 390 -30.73 -5.26 -11.34
N ASP A 391 -30.05 -4.51 -10.44
CA ASP A 391 -29.13 -5.09 -9.47
C ASP A 391 -29.36 -4.48 -8.07
N GLU A 392 -30.43 -4.96 -7.41
CA GLU A 392 -30.76 -4.52 -6.05
C GLU A 392 -29.69 -4.92 -5.02
N ALA A 393 -29.01 -6.04 -5.23
CA ALA A 393 -27.96 -6.50 -4.31
C ALA A 393 -26.76 -5.54 -4.35
N ALA A 394 -26.28 -5.19 -5.53
CA ALA A 394 -25.22 -4.19 -5.70
C ALA A 394 -25.67 -2.81 -5.23
N THR A 395 -26.95 -2.44 -5.46
CA THR A 395 -27.49 -1.17 -4.98
C THR A 395 -27.47 -1.11 -3.45
N ARG A 396 -27.98 -2.13 -2.74
CA ARG A 396 -27.94 -2.20 -1.28
C ARG A 396 -26.51 -2.18 -0.72
N ALA A 397 -25.60 -2.85 -1.39
CA ALA A 397 -24.18 -2.84 -0.99
C ALA A 397 -23.49 -1.49 -1.20
N ALA A 398 -23.94 -0.72 -2.20
CA ALA A 398 -23.38 0.59 -2.54
C ALA A 398 -23.87 1.72 -1.64
N PHE A 399 -24.98 1.55 -0.92
CA PHE A 399 -25.53 2.59 -0.02
C PHE A 399 -25.45 2.16 1.44
N ARG A 400 -25.07 3.11 2.29
CA ARG A 400 -25.07 2.94 3.74
C ARG A 400 -25.65 4.20 4.40
N ASN A 401 -26.78 4.07 5.09
CA ASN A 401 -27.46 5.18 5.79
C ASN A 401 -27.68 6.42 4.89
N GLY A 402 -28.05 6.20 3.61
CA GLY A 402 -28.28 7.28 2.63
C GLY A 402 -27.01 7.86 1.98
N TRP A 403 -25.82 7.36 2.34
CA TRP A 403 -24.56 7.69 1.70
C TRP A 403 -24.16 6.62 0.69
N PHE A 404 -23.70 7.07 -0.47
CA PHE A 404 -23.15 6.21 -1.50
C PHE A 404 -21.67 5.92 -1.19
N ARG A 405 -21.28 4.66 -1.24
CA ARG A 405 -19.92 4.16 -1.06
C ARG A 405 -19.17 4.19 -2.38
N THR A 406 -18.12 4.98 -2.48
CA THR A 406 -17.34 5.08 -3.73
C THR A 406 -16.38 3.91 -3.91
N GLY A 407 -15.95 3.27 -2.81
CA GLY A 407 -14.84 2.32 -2.81
C GLY A 407 -13.48 2.98 -3.01
N ASP A 408 -13.41 4.30 -3.03
CA ASP A 408 -12.18 5.07 -3.10
C ASP A 408 -11.79 5.52 -1.68
N LEU A 409 -10.49 5.48 -1.36
CA LEU A 409 -9.90 5.97 -0.12
C LEU A 409 -9.41 7.40 -0.29
N GLY A 410 -9.67 8.25 0.69
CA GLY A 410 -9.21 9.63 0.67
C GLY A 410 -9.28 10.30 2.03
N TYR A 411 -8.97 11.58 2.07
CA TYR A 411 -9.14 12.45 3.22
C TYR A 411 -9.50 13.88 2.77
N LEU A 412 -10.14 14.61 3.65
CA LEU A 412 -10.35 16.06 3.49
C LEU A 412 -9.33 16.79 4.35
N ASP A 413 -8.67 17.79 3.79
CA ASP A 413 -7.83 18.68 4.60
C ASP A 413 -8.65 19.72 5.39
N ALA A 414 -7.98 20.55 6.20
CA ALA A 414 -8.63 21.58 7.01
C ALA A 414 -9.41 22.63 6.20
N ASP A 415 -9.06 22.82 4.93
CA ASP A 415 -9.71 23.74 4.02
C ASP A 415 -10.82 23.08 3.17
N GLY A 416 -11.10 21.79 3.40
CA GLY A 416 -12.12 21.01 2.71
C GLY A 416 -11.71 20.52 1.32
N TYR A 417 -10.40 20.45 1.02
CA TYR A 417 -9.90 19.84 -0.21
C TYR A 417 -9.82 18.33 -0.07
N LEU A 418 -10.31 17.64 -1.08
CA LEU A 418 -10.30 16.18 -1.15
C LEU A 418 -8.99 15.68 -1.79
N PHE A 419 -8.32 14.77 -1.10
CA PHE A 419 -7.17 14.03 -1.59
C PHE A 419 -7.52 12.57 -1.74
N ILE A 420 -7.29 11.99 -2.92
CA ILE A 420 -7.54 10.56 -3.20
C ILE A 420 -6.26 9.80 -2.97
N VAL A 421 -6.32 8.79 -2.09
CA VAL A 421 -5.17 7.95 -1.74
C VAL A 421 -5.13 6.67 -2.58
N GLY A 422 -6.29 6.19 -3.05
CA GLY A 422 -6.38 4.97 -3.86
C GLY A 422 -7.76 4.34 -3.81
N ARG A 423 -7.86 3.09 -4.28
CA ARG A 423 -9.07 2.29 -4.18
C ARG A 423 -8.94 1.21 -3.13
N ILE A 424 -9.98 0.99 -2.34
CA ILE A 424 -10.00 -0.03 -1.27
C ILE A 424 -9.62 -1.40 -1.82
N LYS A 425 -10.15 -1.79 -2.98
CA LYS A 425 -9.88 -3.09 -3.61
C LYS A 425 -8.52 -3.20 -4.31
N ASP A 426 -7.87 -2.08 -4.63
CA ASP A 426 -6.59 -2.06 -5.32
C ASP A 426 -5.42 -1.92 -4.33
N VAL A 427 -5.71 -1.65 -3.05
CA VAL A 427 -4.70 -1.56 -2.00
C VAL A 427 -4.03 -2.91 -1.80
N ILE A 428 -2.73 -2.96 -1.99
CA ILE A 428 -1.92 -4.17 -1.84
C ILE A 428 -1.69 -4.43 -0.35
N ASN A 429 -1.99 -5.64 0.11
CA ASN A 429 -1.84 -6.03 1.51
C ASN A 429 -0.58 -6.88 1.72
N ARG A 430 0.57 -6.24 1.75
CA ARG A 430 1.86 -6.90 1.91
C ARG A 430 2.16 -7.19 3.37
N GLY A 431 1.90 -8.42 3.80
CA GLY A 431 2.18 -8.84 5.19
C GLY A 431 1.44 -8.02 6.25
N GLY A 432 0.21 -7.57 5.96
CA GLY A 432 -0.58 -6.70 6.83
C GLY A 432 -0.38 -5.19 6.59
N GLN A 433 0.61 -4.82 5.79
CA GLN A 433 0.88 -3.42 5.42
C GLN A 433 0.11 -3.03 4.17
N LYS A 434 -0.60 -1.91 4.21
CA LYS A 434 -1.41 -1.40 3.11
C LYS A 434 -0.55 -0.51 2.21
N VAL A 435 -0.37 -0.92 0.96
CA VAL A 435 0.38 -0.16 -0.05
C VAL A 435 -0.58 0.35 -1.11
N SER A 436 -0.58 1.66 -1.33
CA SER A 436 -1.31 2.28 -2.44
C SER A 436 -0.53 2.09 -3.74
N PRO A 437 -1.08 1.43 -4.76
CA PRO A 437 -0.45 1.38 -6.07
C PRO A 437 -0.17 2.76 -6.66
N LEU A 438 -1.06 3.72 -6.43
CA LEU A 438 -0.94 5.08 -6.94
C LEU A 438 0.30 5.79 -6.43
N GLU A 439 0.57 5.69 -5.13
CA GLU A 439 1.77 6.27 -4.50
C GLU A 439 3.07 5.72 -5.12
N VAL A 440 3.09 4.43 -5.40
CA VAL A 440 4.25 3.78 -6.02
C VAL A 440 4.36 4.16 -7.51
N GLU A 441 3.24 4.23 -8.22
CA GLU A 441 3.18 4.70 -9.61
C GLU A 441 3.71 6.12 -9.75
N GLU A 442 3.32 7.04 -8.87
CA GLU A 442 3.78 8.44 -8.86
C GLU A 442 5.30 8.54 -8.71
N VAL A 443 5.87 7.74 -7.81
CA VAL A 443 7.33 7.71 -7.63
C VAL A 443 8.04 7.15 -8.85
N LEU A 444 7.55 6.07 -9.45
CA LEU A 444 8.14 5.50 -10.67
C LEU A 444 8.04 6.46 -11.85
N LEU A 445 6.92 7.16 -12.00
CA LEU A 445 6.70 8.18 -13.04
C LEU A 445 7.62 9.40 -12.89
N ALA A 446 8.13 9.68 -11.68
CA ALA A 446 9.10 10.74 -11.45
C ALA A 446 10.52 10.37 -11.96
N HIS A 447 10.77 9.12 -12.33
CA HIS A 447 12.05 8.72 -12.92
C HIS A 447 12.16 9.22 -14.37
N PRO A 448 13.28 9.87 -14.79
CA PRO A 448 13.41 10.48 -16.12
C PRO A 448 13.17 9.54 -17.29
N ALA A 449 13.54 8.27 -17.15
CA ALA A 449 13.38 7.26 -18.20
C ALA A 449 11.98 6.64 -18.27
N VAL A 450 11.11 6.83 -17.27
CA VAL A 450 9.80 6.17 -17.22
C VAL A 450 8.75 7.03 -17.91
N LEU A 451 8.04 6.43 -18.86
CA LEU A 451 6.92 7.04 -19.56
C LEU A 451 5.59 6.70 -18.88
N GLU A 452 5.37 5.42 -18.56
CA GLU A 452 4.15 4.94 -17.90
C GLU A 452 4.52 3.92 -16.83
N ALA A 453 3.69 3.82 -15.79
CA ALA A 453 3.82 2.83 -14.74
C ALA A 453 2.46 2.26 -14.36
N GLY A 454 2.42 0.97 -14.05
CA GLY A 454 1.26 0.30 -13.49
C GLY A 454 1.71 -0.61 -12.36
N VAL A 455 1.16 -0.40 -11.16
CA VAL A 455 1.50 -1.13 -9.94
C VAL A 455 0.32 -1.99 -9.50
N PHE A 456 0.60 -3.19 -9.05
CA PHE A 456 -0.44 -4.16 -8.68
C PHE A 456 0.10 -5.22 -7.71
N ALA A 457 -0.84 -5.96 -7.11
CA ALA A 457 -0.53 -7.07 -6.20
C ALA A 457 -0.15 -8.33 -6.98
N VAL A 458 0.88 -9.02 -6.49
CA VAL A 458 1.18 -10.40 -6.88
C VAL A 458 1.08 -11.32 -5.67
N PRO A 459 0.58 -12.55 -5.80
CA PRO A 459 0.52 -13.49 -4.69
C PRO A 459 1.91 -13.77 -4.11
N HIS A 460 2.01 -13.87 -2.79
CA HIS A 460 3.26 -14.19 -2.09
C HIS A 460 3.00 -15.16 -0.93
N ALA A 461 3.74 -16.27 -0.88
CA ALA A 461 3.48 -17.38 0.05
C ALA A 461 3.48 -16.99 1.54
N LYS A 462 4.37 -16.09 1.96
CA LYS A 462 4.50 -15.65 3.37
C LYS A 462 3.79 -14.32 3.67
N LEU A 463 3.68 -13.44 2.69
CA LEU A 463 3.14 -12.08 2.88
C LEU A 463 1.68 -11.94 2.44
N GLY A 464 1.09 -12.97 1.86
CA GLY A 464 -0.20 -12.92 1.18
C GLY A 464 -0.08 -12.24 -0.18
N GLU A 465 0.30 -10.97 -0.21
CA GLU A 465 0.54 -10.19 -1.43
C GLU A 465 1.90 -9.48 -1.38
N ASN A 466 2.46 -9.21 -2.55
CA ASN A 466 3.65 -8.38 -2.71
C ASN A 466 3.43 -7.32 -3.80
N VAL A 467 4.24 -6.28 -3.80
CA VAL A 467 4.14 -5.18 -4.76
C VAL A 467 4.92 -5.52 -6.03
N ALA A 468 4.26 -5.44 -7.17
CA ALA A 468 4.87 -5.57 -8.49
C ALA A 468 4.54 -4.35 -9.35
N ALA A 469 5.42 -4.03 -10.29
CA ALA A 469 5.26 -2.92 -11.22
C ALA A 469 5.59 -3.33 -12.66
N VAL A 470 4.86 -2.75 -13.60
CA VAL A 470 5.19 -2.78 -15.02
C VAL A 470 5.38 -1.35 -15.48
N VAL A 471 6.45 -1.07 -16.22
CA VAL A 471 6.78 0.27 -16.69
C VAL A 471 6.96 0.29 -18.22
N VAL A 472 6.61 1.41 -18.84
CA VAL A 472 6.97 1.72 -20.22
C VAL A 472 8.07 2.79 -20.17
N LEU A 473 9.19 2.54 -20.83
CA LEU A 473 10.28 3.50 -20.90
C LEU A 473 10.06 4.49 -22.05
N ARG A 474 10.65 5.68 -21.90
CA ARG A 474 10.66 6.70 -22.97
C ARG A 474 11.55 6.23 -24.13
N GLU A 475 11.21 6.63 -25.35
CA GLU A 475 12.05 6.37 -26.52
C GLU A 475 13.48 6.88 -26.29
N ASN A 476 14.45 6.10 -26.75
CA ASN A 476 15.89 6.37 -26.63
C ASN A 476 16.40 6.52 -25.17
N THR A 477 15.69 5.96 -24.20
CA THR A 477 16.14 5.86 -22.79
C THR A 477 16.22 4.40 -22.38
N SER A 478 17.09 4.11 -21.43
CA SER A 478 17.17 2.80 -20.79
C SER A 478 17.21 2.98 -19.27
N ALA A 479 16.55 2.08 -18.56
CA ALA A 479 16.66 1.96 -17.12
C ALA A 479 16.45 0.49 -16.75
N THR A 480 17.37 -0.07 -15.99
CA THR A 480 17.24 -1.43 -15.49
C THR A 480 16.23 -1.48 -14.33
N SER A 481 15.67 -2.65 -14.07
CA SER A 481 14.79 -2.88 -12.92
C SER A 481 15.44 -2.44 -11.60
N ASP A 482 16.75 -2.65 -11.46
CA ASP A 482 17.51 -2.26 -10.27
C ASP A 482 17.65 -0.75 -10.11
N GLN A 483 17.94 -0.03 -11.21
CA GLN A 483 17.99 1.42 -11.19
C GLN A 483 16.63 2.03 -10.78
N LEU A 484 15.55 1.51 -11.33
CA LEU A 484 14.19 1.94 -10.97
C LEU A 484 13.86 1.61 -9.51
N ARG A 485 14.27 0.43 -9.04
CA ARG A 485 14.08 0.01 -7.65
C ARG A 485 14.91 0.85 -6.68
N GLN A 486 16.17 1.14 -7.01
CA GLN A 486 17.02 2.04 -6.22
C GLN A 486 16.46 3.47 -6.17
N PHE A 487 15.91 3.96 -7.30
CA PHE A 487 15.23 5.25 -7.34
C PHE A 487 14.00 5.29 -6.43
N ALA A 488 13.21 4.21 -6.44
CA ALA A 488 12.04 4.07 -5.58
C ALA A 488 12.43 3.95 -4.09
N ARG A 489 13.49 3.21 -3.75
CA ARG A 489 14.01 3.07 -2.36
C ARG A 489 14.38 4.40 -1.71
N LYS A 490 14.86 5.37 -2.48
CA LYS A 490 15.21 6.70 -1.97
C LYS A 490 13.98 7.57 -1.63
N ARG A 491 12.77 7.14 -2.02
CA ARG A 491 11.54 7.94 -1.95
C ARG A 491 10.36 7.22 -1.30
N LEU A 492 10.44 5.90 -1.19
CA LEU A 492 9.41 5.05 -0.60
C LEU A 492 9.97 4.24 0.56
N ALA A 493 9.13 3.96 1.53
CA ALA A 493 9.44 2.98 2.57
C ALA A 493 9.71 1.61 1.95
N ALA A 494 10.63 0.84 2.52
CA ALA A 494 11.10 -0.43 1.95
C ALA A 494 9.99 -1.42 1.57
N TYR A 495 8.90 -1.47 2.34
CA TYR A 495 7.77 -2.37 2.06
C TYR A 495 6.89 -1.93 0.88
N LYS A 496 6.98 -0.66 0.45
CA LYS A 496 6.25 -0.10 -0.71
C LYS A 496 7.02 -0.27 -2.02
N VAL A 497 8.33 -0.51 -1.93
CA VAL A 497 9.16 -0.68 -3.12
C VAL A 497 8.75 -1.96 -3.85
N PRO A 498 8.47 -1.90 -5.16
CA PRO A 498 8.13 -3.10 -5.91
C PRO A 498 9.24 -4.14 -5.86
N SER A 499 8.88 -5.36 -5.50
CA SER A 499 9.81 -6.51 -5.51
C SER A 499 10.18 -6.91 -6.94
N LEU A 500 9.25 -6.68 -7.87
CA LEU A 500 9.42 -6.97 -9.29
C LEU A 500 9.04 -5.74 -10.10
N ILE A 501 9.93 -5.28 -10.98
CA ILE A 501 9.67 -4.22 -11.96
C ILE A 501 10.01 -4.76 -13.35
N ARG A 502 9.05 -4.73 -14.27
CA ARG A 502 9.24 -5.18 -15.65
C ARG A 502 9.00 -4.05 -16.65
N SER A 503 9.89 -3.92 -17.63
CA SER A 503 9.70 -2.99 -18.74
C SER A 503 8.91 -3.68 -19.86
N VAL A 504 7.95 -2.98 -20.45
CA VAL A 504 7.09 -3.44 -21.54
C VAL A 504 6.91 -2.36 -22.60
N ALA A 505 6.53 -2.73 -23.80
CA ALA A 505 6.30 -1.80 -24.90
C ALA A 505 5.08 -0.90 -24.68
N ALA A 506 4.01 -1.42 -24.07
CA ALA A 506 2.79 -0.67 -23.76
C ALA A 506 2.02 -1.29 -22.59
N LEU A 507 1.30 -0.46 -21.82
CA LEU A 507 0.38 -0.95 -20.80
C LEU A 507 -0.99 -1.28 -21.41
N PRO A 508 -1.69 -2.33 -20.95
CA PRO A 508 -3.06 -2.65 -21.37
C PRO A 508 -4.01 -1.57 -20.87
N LYS A 509 -4.74 -0.95 -21.80
CA LYS A 509 -5.69 0.13 -21.50
C LYS A 509 -7.11 -0.23 -21.94
N GLY A 510 -8.09 0.30 -21.22
CA GLY A 510 -9.49 0.26 -21.63
C GLY A 510 -9.82 1.37 -22.64
N ALA A 511 -11.04 1.34 -23.19
CA ALA A 511 -11.54 2.34 -24.15
C ALA A 511 -11.52 3.79 -23.60
N SER A 512 -11.51 3.96 -22.27
CA SER A 512 -11.37 5.23 -21.55
C SER A 512 -9.91 5.69 -21.35
N GLY A 513 -8.91 4.94 -21.85
CA GLY A 513 -7.49 5.23 -21.65
C GLY A 513 -6.93 4.83 -20.28
N LYS A 514 -7.73 4.22 -19.40
CA LYS A 514 -7.28 3.75 -18.07
C LYS A 514 -6.56 2.41 -18.17
N VAL A 515 -5.50 2.25 -17.40
CA VAL A 515 -4.76 0.99 -17.28
C VAL A 515 -5.66 -0.10 -16.69
N LYS A 516 -5.71 -1.26 -17.35
CA LYS A 516 -6.40 -2.47 -16.86
C LYS A 516 -5.48 -3.22 -15.90
N ARG A 517 -5.55 -2.92 -14.59
CA ARG A 517 -4.66 -3.54 -13.58
C ARG A 517 -4.73 -5.06 -13.57
N ASN A 518 -5.90 -5.65 -13.80
CA ASN A 518 -6.06 -7.11 -13.82
C ASN A 518 -5.24 -7.80 -14.94
N ALA A 519 -4.96 -7.09 -16.03
CA ALA A 519 -4.16 -7.61 -17.14
C ALA A 519 -2.64 -7.38 -16.95
N LEU A 520 -2.22 -6.64 -15.91
CA LEU A 520 -0.80 -6.40 -15.65
C LEU A 520 -0.08 -7.66 -15.14
N ALA A 521 -0.78 -8.52 -14.41
CA ALA A 521 -0.23 -9.76 -13.90
C ALA A 521 0.17 -10.73 -15.03
N GLU A 522 -0.56 -10.73 -16.14
CA GLU A 522 -0.26 -11.54 -17.32
C GLU A 522 1.04 -11.10 -17.99
N LEU A 523 1.33 -9.80 -17.98
CA LEU A 523 2.56 -9.26 -18.55
C LEU A 523 3.83 -9.66 -17.77
N ILE A 524 3.68 -9.95 -16.48
CA ILE A 524 4.78 -10.47 -15.66
C ILE A 524 4.96 -11.97 -15.83
N SER A 525 3.88 -12.70 -16.06
CA SER A 525 3.88 -14.17 -16.20
C SER A 525 4.26 -14.66 -17.61
N ALA A 526 4.27 -13.77 -18.61
CA ALA A 526 4.65 -14.14 -19.98
C ALA A 526 6.16 -14.41 -20.07
N PRO A 527 6.62 -15.53 -20.68
CA PRO A 527 8.03 -15.78 -20.93
C PRO A 527 8.61 -14.66 -21.81
N HIS A 528 9.76 -14.14 -21.42
CA HIS A 528 10.53 -13.22 -22.28
C HIS A 528 11.84 -13.87 -22.67
N ASP A 529 12.44 -13.48 -23.79
CA ASP A 529 13.74 -13.96 -24.28
C ASP A 529 14.91 -13.69 -23.28
N ASP A 530 14.69 -12.84 -22.25
CA ASP A 530 15.63 -12.57 -21.16
C ASP A 530 15.43 -13.48 -19.93
N ASP A 531 14.44 -14.38 -19.91
CA ASP A 531 14.14 -15.29 -18.79
C ASP A 531 14.94 -16.61 -18.86
N GLU A 532 15.95 -16.75 -19.70
CA GLU A 532 16.93 -17.83 -19.55
C GLU A 532 17.69 -17.59 -18.25
N THR A 533 17.33 -18.36 -17.21
CA THR A 533 18.04 -18.39 -15.94
C THR A 533 19.51 -18.64 -16.22
N GLN A 534 20.33 -17.58 -16.19
CA GLN A 534 21.76 -17.77 -16.43
C GLN A 534 22.35 -18.57 -15.30
N LEU A 535 22.93 -19.71 -15.67
CA LEU A 535 23.59 -20.60 -14.72
C LEU A 535 24.90 -19.96 -14.22
N PRO A 536 25.34 -20.30 -13.00
CA PRO A 536 26.61 -19.83 -12.46
C PRO A 536 27.77 -20.10 -13.41
N ARG A 537 28.63 -19.11 -13.65
CA ARG A 537 29.77 -19.12 -14.56
C ARG A 537 31.08 -19.40 -13.84
N SER A 538 31.13 -19.21 -12.52
CA SER A 538 32.29 -19.42 -11.67
C SER A 538 31.95 -20.31 -10.48
N GLU A 539 32.97 -20.87 -9.85
CA GLU A 539 32.83 -21.64 -8.62
C GLU A 539 32.23 -20.77 -7.50
N LEU A 540 32.61 -19.48 -7.45
CA LEU A 540 32.09 -18.51 -6.49
C LEU A 540 30.59 -18.26 -6.70
N GLU A 541 30.18 -18.00 -7.96
CA GLU A 541 28.75 -17.83 -8.28
C GLU A 541 27.95 -19.08 -7.96
N THR A 542 28.51 -20.27 -8.21
CA THR A 542 27.88 -21.56 -7.88
C THR A 542 27.64 -21.67 -6.37
N GLN A 543 28.63 -21.35 -5.56
CA GLN A 543 28.51 -21.42 -4.11
C GLN A 543 27.52 -20.41 -3.55
N LEU A 544 27.50 -19.17 -4.08
CA LEU A 544 26.54 -18.12 -3.68
C LEU A 544 25.12 -18.49 -4.09
N ALA A 545 24.93 -19.00 -5.31
CA ALA A 545 23.64 -19.50 -5.79
C ALA A 545 23.08 -20.63 -4.90
N GLN A 546 23.93 -21.59 -4.50
CA GLN A 546 23.56 -22.66 -3.58
C GLN A 546 23.17 -22.13 -2.18
N ILE A 547 23.89 -21.14 -1.68
CA ILE A 547 23.56 -20.53 -0.39
C ILE A 547 22.18 -19.87 -0.48
N TRP A 548 21.93 -19.05 -1.51
CA TRP A 548 20.62 -18.43 -1.70
C TRP A 548 19.51 -19.45 -1.93
N ALA A 549 19.74 -20.48 -2.74
CA ALA A 549 18.78 -21.54 -2.98
C ALA A 549 18.39 -22.25 -1.66
N SER A 550 19.38 -22.52 -0.80
CA SER A 550 19.15 -23.11 0.53
C SER A 550 18.37 -22.17 1.47
N LEU A 551 18.65 -20.87 1.46
CA LEU A 551 17.99 -19.87 2.32
C LEU A 551 16.55 -19.58 1.88
N LEU A 552 16.29 -19.67 0.58
CA LEU A 552 14.99 -19.41 -0.03
C LEU A 552 14.14 -20.66 -0.21
N GLU A 553 14.70 -21.85 0.13
CA GLU A 553 14.06 -23.17 -0.07
C GLU A 553 13.68 -23.41 -1.56
N LEU A 554 14.53 -22.94 -2.49
CA LEU A 554 14.37 -23.11 -3.92
C LEU A 554 15.30 -24.20 -4.47
N PRO A 555 14.94 -24.88 -5.56
CA PRO A 555 15.81 -25.91 -6.17
C PRO A 555 17.09 -25.30 -6.74
N GLN A 556 17.03 -24.09 -7.28
CA GLN A 556 18.18 -23.32 -7.80
C GLN A 556 17.88 -21.83 -7.85
N VAL A 557 18.93 -21.01 -7.89
CA VAL A 557 18.88 -19.56 -8.09
C VAL A 557 19.86 -19.19 -9.18
N GLY A 558 19.42 -18.44 -10.20
CA GLY A 558 20.26 -17.91 -11.29
C GLY A 558 21.08 -16.73 -10.87
N ILE A 559 22.15 -16.45 -11.62
CA ILE A 559 23.09 -15.37 -11.28
C ILE A 559 22.51 -13.97 -11.46
N ASP A 560 21.51 -13.82 -12.31
CA ASP A 560 20.85 -12.54 -12.62
C ASP A 560 19.53 -12.39 -11.89
N GLN A 561 19.04 -13.44 -11.23
CA GLN A 561 17.77 -13.39 -10.53
C GLN A 561 17.88 -12.56 -9.26
N ASP A 562 16.96 -11.63 -9.09
CA ASP A 562 16.87 -10.84 -7.87
C ASP A 562 16.38 -11.70 -6.70
N VAL A 563 17.25 -11.91 -5.71
CA VAL A 563 16.96 -12.73 -4.54
C VAL A 563 15.80 -12.20 -3.71
N PHE A 564 15.55 -10.89 -3.73
CA PHE A 564 14.42 -10.28 -3.02
C PHE A 564 13.10 -10.51 -3.77
N ALA A 565 13.14 -10.54 -5.09
CA ALA A 565 12.00 -10.97 -5.91
C ALA A 565 11.68 -12.47 -5.68
N LEU A 566 12.70 -13.29 -5.45
CA LEU A 566 12.55 -14.71 -5.10
C LEU A 566 12.11 -14.94 -3.65
N GLY A 567 12.02 -13.89 -2.82
CA GLY A 567 11.46 -13.96 -1.49
C GLY A 567 12.45 -13.76 -0.33
N ALA A 568 13.68 -13.30 -0.60
CA ALA A 568 14.62 -12.96 0.47
C ALA A 568 14.06 -11.84 1.36
N ASP A 569 14.08 -12.08 2.65
CA ASP A 569 13.70 -11.12 3.69
C ASP A 569 14.93 -10.70 4.53
N SER A 570 14.72 -9.84 5.51
CA SER A 570 15.80 -9.38 6.40
C SER A 570 16.45 -10.52 7.17
N LEU A 571 15.74 -11.61 7.42
CA LEU A 571 16.29 -12.80 8.06
C LEU A 571 17.21 -13.55 7.09
N ALA A 572 16.78 -13.77 5.85
CA ALA A 572 17.59 -14.38 4.81
C ALA A 572 18.87 -13.55 4.52
N VAL A 573 18.78 -12.23 4.52
CA VAL A 573 19.93 -11.31 4.40
C VAL A 573 20.90 -11.49 5.59
N THR A 574 20.37 -11.57 6.80
CA THR A 574 21.20 -11.81 8.01
C THR A 574 21.93 -13.16 7.90
N GLN A 575 21.23 -14.20 7.50
CA GLN A 575 21.79 -15.54 7.31
C GLN A 575 22.79 -15.58 6.14
N MET A 576 22.52 -14.87 5.05
CA MET A 576 23.46 -14.74 3.92
C MET A 576 24.76 -14.07 4.37
N ARG A 577 24.67 -12.97 5.11
CA ARG A 577 25.82 -12.27 5.68
C ARG A 577 26.68 -13.18 6.55
N SER A 578 26.03 -13.99 7.38
CA SER A 578 26.70 -15.00 8.20
C SER A 578 27.42 -16.05 7.34
N ARG A 579 26.77 -16.54 6.28
CA ARG A 579 27.35 -17.55 5.35
C ARG A 579 28.51 -17.00 4.53
N LEU A 580 28.42 -15.73 4.09
CA LEU A 580 29.52 -15.05 3.40
C LEU A 580 30.77 -14.95 4.27
N ARG A 581 30.58 -14.64 5.53
CA ARG A 581 31.67 -14.58 6.50
C ARG A 581 32.27 -15.97 6.79
N GLU A 582 31.43 -16.98 7.02
CA GLU A 582 31.86 -18.34 7.33
C GLU A 582 32.62 -18.97 6.15
N ARG A 583 32.11 -18.83 4.92
CA ARG A 583 32.61 -19.57 3.76
C ARG A 583 33.69 -18.85 2.97
N PHE A 584 33.60 -17.50 2.94
CA PHE A 584 34.50 -16.66 2.13
C PHE A 584 35.35 -15.71 2.98
N ASN A 585 35.20 -15.76 4.32
CA ASN A 585 35.88 -14.84 5.26
C ASN A 585 35.71 -13.36 4.88
N ALA A 586 34.54 -13.00 4.33
CA ALA A 586 34.20 -11.67 3.86
C ALA A 586 33.15 -11.02 4.76
N SER A 587 33.37 -9.77 5.14
CA SER A 587 32.46 -8.98 5.95
C SER A 587 31.65 -8.04 5.06
N PHE A 588 30.34 -8.21 5.07
CA PHE A 588 29.40 -7.35 4.34
C PHE A 588 28.47 -6.64 5.33
N SER A 589 28.18 -5.36 5.08
CA SER A 589 27.12 -4.66 5.79
C SER A 589 25.74 -5.17 5.31
N PHE A 590 24.66 -4.83 5.99
CA PHE A 590 23.31 -5.08 5.49
C PHE A 590 23.07 -4.36 4.17
N GLU A 591 23.55 -3.13 4.06
CA GLU A 591 23.44 -2.28 2.88
C GLU A 591 24.15 -2.90 1.68
N ASP A 592 25.36 -3.45 1.84
CA ASP A 592 26.09 -4.14 0.78
C ASP A 592 25.31 -5.32 0.18
N ILE A 593 24.60 -6.11 1.00
CA ILE A 593 23.82 -7.25 0.51
C ILE A 593 22.51 -6.77 -0.14
N PHE A 594 21.91 -5.72 0.39
CA PHE A 594 20.73 -5.11 -0.22
C PHE A 594 21.05 -4.48 -1.58
N ASP A 595 22.24 -3.91 -1.72
CA ASP A 595 22.71 -3.31 -2.99
C ASP A 595 23.11 -4.37 -4.01
N CYS A 596 23.50 -5.57 -3.57
CA CYS A 596 23.86 -6.71 -4.40
C CYS A 596 22.68 -7.69 -4.49
N ALA A 597 21.58 -7.27 -5.13
CA ALA A 597 20.33 -8.04 -5.19
C ALA A 597 20.41 -9.35 -6.01
N THR A 598 21.50 -9.60 -6.74
CA THR A 598 21.70 -10.80 -7.57
C THR A 598 22.95 -11.55 -7.15
N VAL A 599 23.00 -12.86 -7.47
CA VAL A 599 24.18 -13.69 -7.22
C VAL A 599 25.41 -13.14 -7.93
N GLY A 600 25.26 -12.68 -9.19
CA GLY A 600 26.35 -12.11 -9.97
C GLY A 600 26.89 -10.81 -9.38
N ALA A 601 26.02 -9.89 -8.95
CA ALA A 601 26.43 -8.65 -8.30
C ALA A 601 27.15 -8.91 -6.97
N LEU A 602 26.65 -9.88 -6.18
CA LEU A 602 27.27 -10.27 -4.92
C LEU A 602 28.63 -10.94 -5.13
N ALA A 603 28.78 -11.78 -6.17
CA ALA A 603 30.04 -12.38 -6.54
C ALA A 603 31.08 -11.33 -6.94
N ALA A 604 30.72 -10.41 -7.83
CA ALA A 604 31.60 -9.32 -8.26
C ALA A 604 32.01 -8.43 -7.08
N ARG A 605 31.08 -8.15 -6.16
CA ARG A 605 31.39 -7.40 -4.93
C ARG A 605 32.33 -8.17 -4.01
N LEU A 606 32.13 -9.48 -3.89
CA LEU A 606 32.97 -10.33 -3.07
C LEU A 606 34.40 -10.43 -3.63
N GLU A 607 34.58 -10.52 -4.94
CA GLU A 607 35.90 -10.49 -5.60
C GLU A 607 36.65 -9.20 -5.36
N THR A 608 35.96 -8.05 -5.34
CA THR A 608 36.56 -6.74 -5.09
C THR A 608 36.78 -6.45 -3.62
N THR A 609 36.00 -7.10 -2.71
CA THR A 609 36.01 -6.87 -1.26
C THR A 609 36.86 -7.91 -0.50
N ALA A 610 37.59 -8.79 -1.19
CA ALA A 610 38.44 -9.81 -0.59
C ALA A 610 39.54 -9.21 0.30
N HIS A 611 39.11 -8.50 1.34
CA HIS A 611 39.94 -8.12 2.47
C HIS A 611 39.25 -8.63 3.74
N ARG A 612 39.95 -9.60 4.43
CA ARG A 612 39.79 -9.82 5.85
C ARG A 612 39.62 -8.43 6.50
N ASP A 613 38.68 -8.29 7.40
CA ASP A 613 38.87 -7.31 8.46
C ASP A 613 40.02 -7.80 9.33
N PRO A 614 41.26 -7.31 9.14
CA PRO A 614 42.43 -7.81 9.85
C PRO A 614 42.40 -7.43 11.32
N THR A 615 41.37 -6.73 11.77
CA THR A 615 41.25 -6.11 13.09
C THR A 615 40.55 -7.02 14.11
N LEU A 616 39.84 -8.08 13.69
CA LEU A 616 39.19 -9.00 14.61
C LEU A 616 40.01 -10.29 14.80
N PRO A 617 40.37 -10.66 16.06
CA PRO A 617 41.04 -11.92 16.35
C PRO A 617 40.13 -13.11 15.96
N ALA A 618 40.71 -14.18 15.43
CA ALA A 618 39.99 -15.40 15.15
C ALA A 618 39.63 -16.12 16.44
N TRP A 619 38.46 -16.78 16.48
CA TRP A 619 38.15 -17.66 17.59
C TRP A 619 39.13 -18.84 17.61
N ARG A 620 39.56 -19.25 18.79
CA ARG A 620 40.43 -20.42 19.01
C ARG A 620 39.81 -21.29 20.08
N GLN A 621 39.74 -22.58 19.81
CA GLN A 621 39.27 -23.57 20.77
C GLN A 621 40.23 -23.62 21.97
N VAL A 622 39.67 -23.65 23.16
CA VAL A 622 40.35 -23.93 24.42
C VAL A 622 40.24 -25.40 24.72
N THR A 623 41.36 -26.10 25.06
CA THR A 623 41.27 -27.53 25.36
C THR A 623 40.46 -27.76 26.63
N ALA A 624 39.78 -28.91 26.73
CA ALA A 624 38.83 -29.23 27.80
C ALA A 624 39.49 -29.24 29.20
N GLU A 625 40.77 -29.42 29.25
CA GLU A 625 41.56 -29.55 30.48
C GLU A 625 42.10 -28.20 31.02
N GLU A 626 42.03 -27.15 30.20
CA GLU A 626 42.52 -25.83 30.61
C GLU A 626 41.42 -24.99 31.26
N ASP A 627 41.74 -24.31 32.34
CA ASP A 627 40.89 -23.24 32.89
C ASP A 627 40.87 -22.05 31.90
N ALA A 628 39.72 -21.42 31.70
CA ALA A 628 39.56 -20.35 30.79
C ALA A 628 39.19 -19.03 31.54
N PRO A 629 39.55 -17.84 31.02
CA PRO A 629 39.15 -16.60 31.63
C PRO A 629 37.63 -16.41 31.53
N LEU A 630 37.06 -15.54 32.35
CA LEU A 630 35.70 -15.13 32.30
C LEU A 630 35.51 -14.06 31.19
N SER A 631 34.33 -14.06 30.51
CA SER A 631 33.91 -12.91 29.71
C SER A 631 33.67 -11.66 30.58
N PHE A 632 33.64 -10.46 30.03
CA PHE A 632 33.37 -9.23 30.79
C PHE A 632 32.02 -9.27 31.49
N GLN A 633 31.02 -9.85 30.84
CA GLN A 633 29.70 -10.04 31.43
C GLN A 633 29.77 -11.01 32.62
N GLN A 634 30.51 -12.10 32.50
CA GLN A 634 30.72 -13.04 33.58
C GLN A 634 31.53 -12.44 34.73
N GLN A 635 32.58 -11.67 34.45
CA GLN A 635 33.38 -11.00 35.48
C GLN A 635 32.52 -10.12 36.38
N ARG A 636 31.65 -9.30 35.74
CA ARG A 636 30.72 -8.45 36.49
C ARG A 636 29.78 -9.26 37.38
N MET A 637 29.20 -10.32 36.87
CA MET A 637 28.29 -11.21 37.64
C MET A 637 29.05 -11.97 38.75
N TYR A 638 30.26 -12.42 38.48
CA TYR A 638 31.10 -13.09 39.43
C TYR A 638 31.45 -12.19 40.61
N VAL A 639 31.89 -10.95 40.37
CA VAL A 639 32.16 -9.97 41.43
C VAL A 639 30.93 -9.75 42.31
N LEU A 640 29.74 -9.59 41.71
CA LEU A 640 28.50 -9.43 42.47
C LEU A 640 28.19 -10.66 43.36
N SER A 641 28.41 -11.86 42.85
CA SER A 641 28.21 -13.09 43.62
C SER A 641 29.20 -13.28 44.75
N ARG A 642 30.42 -12.71 44.64
CA ARG A 642 31.42 -12.72 45.69
C ARG A 642 31.14 -11.71 46.81
N LEU A 643 30.47 -10.58 46.45
CA LEU A 643 30.07 -9.56 47.45
C LEU A 643 28.95 -10.09 48.36
N ASP A 644 28.03 -10.90 47.81
CA ASP A 644 26.97 -11.55 48.58
C ASP A 644 26.78 -12.98 48.12
N PRO A 645 27.45 -13.98 48.74
CA PRO A 645 27.32 -15.40 48.39
C PRO A 645 25.94 -16.01 48.65
N THR A 646 25.07 -15.33 49.36
CA THR A 646 23.70 -15.76 49.65
C THR A 646 22.71 -15.27 48.60
N GLN A 647 23.18 -14.49 47.65
CA GLN A 647 22.35 -13.85 46.66
C GLN A 647 21.79 -14.86 45.65
N TYR A 648 20.49 -14.77 45.38
CA TYR A 648 19.77 -15.61 44.42
C TYR A 648 19.07 -14.80 43.35
N ASN A 649 19.29 -13.46 43.28
CA ASN A 649 18.59 -12.52 42.38
C ASN A 649 18.90 -12.77 40.90
N TYR A 650 19.99 -13.49 40.65
CA TYR A 650 20.40 -13.83 39.28
C TYR A 650 20.04 -15.28 38.90
N ASN A 651 19.20 -15.92 39.68
CA ASN A 651 18.61 -17.20 39.31
C ASN A 651 17.48 -16.97 38.29
N VAL A 652 17.55 -17.68 37.18
CA VAL A 652 16.54 -17.66 36.12
C VAL A 652 15.78 -18.98 36.21
N VAL A 653 14.52 -18.90 36.58
CA VAL A 653 13.67 -20.09 36.77
C VAL A 653 12.58 -20.10 35.68
N GLU A 654 12.56 -21.18 34.94
CA GLU A 654 11.52 -21.47 33.94
C GLU A 654 10.79 -22.76 34.29
N VAL A 655 9.50 -22.79 33.96
CA VAL A 655 8.61 -23.91 34.25
C VAL A 655 7.86 -24.33 32.99
N ALA A 656 7.98 -25.61 32.64
CA ALA A 656 7.17 -26.22 31.61
C ALA A 656 6.18 -27.21 32.24
N LEU A 657 4.89 -27.05 31.98
CA LEU A 657 3.86 -28.03 32.33
C LEU A 657 3.81 -29.10 31.24
N LEU A 658 4.00 -30.37 31.65
CA LEU A 658 4.02 -31.49 30.75
C LEU A 658 2.75 -32.36 30.96
N ARG A 659 2.05 -32.62 29.86
CA ARG A 659 0.84 -33.47 29.86
C ARG A 659 1.11 -34.76 29.10
N GLY A 660 0.59 -35.88 29.62
CA GLY A 660 0.80 -37.20 29.10
C GLY A 660 1.95 -37.94 29.80
N GLU A 661 2.25 -39.14 29.34
CA GLU A 661 3.32 -39.95 29.93
C GLU A 661 4.71 -39.42 29.60
N VAL A 662 5.51 -39.13 30.60
CA VAL A 662 6.87 -38.65 30.50
C VAL A 662 7.86 -39.81 30.75
N SER A 663 8.73 -40.07 29.78
CA SER A 663 9.84 -40.97 29.94
C SER A 663 10.97 -40.28 30.71
N LEU A 664 11.17 -40.71 31.95
CA LEU A 664 12.25 -40.16 32.79
C LEU A 664 13.64 -40.37 32.17
N SER A 665 13.86 -41.60 31.62
CA SER A 665 15.14 -41.93 30.98
C SER A 665 15.43 -41.08 29.75
N ALA A 666 14.43 -40.85 28.92
CA ALA A 666 14.57 -39.96 27.75
C ALA A 666 14.84 -38.51 28.17
N LEU A 667 14.18 -38.02 29.23
CA LEU A 667 14.42 -36.67 29.74
C LEU A 667 15.82 -36.54 30.35
N GLN A 668 16.26 -37.55 31.12
CA GLN A 668 17.62 -37.57 31.66
C GLN A 668 18.68 -37.61 30.55
N ALA A 669 18.48 -38.45 29.53
CA ALA A 669 19.40 -38.54 28.40
C ALA A 669 19.49 -37.21 27.63
N SER A 670 18.35 -36.55 27.42
CA SER A 670 18.32 -35.24 26.76
C SER A 670 19.02 -34.16 27.57
N CYS A 671 18.75 -34.05 28.88
CA CYS A 671 19.44 -33.07 29.74
C CYS A 671 20.96 -33.33 29.79
N ALA A 672 21.38 -34.61 29.89
CA ALA A 672 22.79 -34.96 29.88
C ALA A 672 23.48 -34.58 28.56
N ALA A 673 22.81 -34.83 27.43
CA ALA A 673 23.30 -34.45 26.10
C ALA A 673 23.50 -32.93 25.98
N ILE A 674 22.54 -32.12 26.44
CA ILE A 674 22.65 -30.66 26.39
C ILE A 674 23.83 -30.19 27.25
N CYS A 675 23.98 -30.71 28.48
CA CYS A 675 25.10 -30.35 29.36
C CYS A 675 26.46 -30.82 28.81
N ALA A 676 26.49 -31.96 28.10
CA ALA A 676 27.70 -32.42 27.41
C ALA A 676 28.07 -31.49 26.24
N HIS A 677 27.07 -31.00 25.49
CA HIS A 677 27.26 -30.13 24.33
C HIS A 677 27.62 -28.68 24.71
N HIS A 678 27.09 -28.16 25.80
CA HIS A 678 27.27 -26.79 26.26
C HIS A 678 28.01 -26.76 27.60
N GLU A 679 29.30 -26.59 27.53
CA GLU A 679 30.17 -26.62 28.71
C GLU A 679 29.84 -25.55 29.76
N ALA A 680 29.32 -24.40 29.36
CA ALA A 680 28.90 -23.33 30.27
C ALA A 680 27.90 -23.85 31.34
N LEU A 681 27.00 -24.80 30.98
CA LEU A 681 26.01 -25.33 31.92
C LEU A 681 26.59 -26.24 33.02
N ARG A 682 27.80 -26.65 32.85
CA ARG A 682 28.56 -27.50 33.81
C ARG A 682 29.88 -26.91 34.24
N SER A 683 30.06 -25.60 34.07
CA SER A 683 31.25 -24.87 34.49
C SER A 683 31.09 -24.36 35.91
N VAL A 684 32.20 -24.34 36.66
CA VAL A 684 32.34 -23.67 37.94
C VAL A 684 33.31 -22.48 37.80
N PHE A 685 33.26 -21.57 38.73
CA PHE A 685 33.97 -20.31 38.67
C PHE A 685 34.88 -20.19 39.88
N ILE A 686 36.18 -20.39 39.62
CA ILE A 686 37.20 -20.47 40.64
C ILE A 686 38.17 -19.28 40.54
N GLU A 687 38.96 -19.10 41.58
CA GLU A 687 40.09 -18.17 41.56
C GLU A 687 41.37 -18.97 41.34
N SER A 688 42.13 -18.62 40.29
CA SER A 688 43.42 -19.21 40.00
C SER A 688 44.47 -18.11 39.77
N GLN A 689 45.52 -18.11 40.52
CA GLN A 689 46.59 -17.08 40.48
C GLN A 689 46.11 -15.66 40.68
N GLY A 690 45.03 -15.46 41.43
CA GLY A 690 44.43 -14.15 41.69
C GLY A 690 43.44 -13.68 40.62
N GLU A 691 43.20 -14.46 39.57
CA GLU A 691 42.27 -14.16 38.48
C GLU A 691 41.07 -15.10 38.52
N PRO A 692 39.85 -14.64 38.19
CA PRO A 692 38.67 -15.48 38.11
C PRO A 692 38.69 -16.30 36.82
N MET A 693 38.55 -17.62 36.96
CA MET A 693 38.61 -18.57 35.85
C MET A 693 37.40 -19.49 35.86
N GLN A 694 36.97 -19.93 34.67
CA GLN A 694 35.95 -20.99 34.51
C GLN A 694 36.58 -22.37 34.26
N ARG A 695 36.10 -23.36 35.02
CA ARG A 695 36.51 -24.78 34.93
C ARG A 695 35.32 -25.66 34.64
N VAL A 696 35.50 -26.58 33.72
CA VAL A 696 34.43 -27.51 33.26
C VAL A 696 34.39 -28.72 34.16
N LEU A 697 33.21 -29.08 34.68
CA LEU A 697 32.95 -30.27 35.48
C LEU A 697 32.09 -31.29 34.74
N GLN A 698 31.74 -32.38 35.42
CA GLN A 698 30.73 -33.34 34.92
C GLN A 698 29.32 -32.70 34.95
N ALA A 699 28.43 -33.20 34.11
CA ALA A 699 27.06 -32.68 34.01
C ALA A 699 26.26 -32.97 35.31
N PRO A 700 25.44 -32.01 35.79
CA PRO A 700 24.59 -32.22 36.96
C PRO A 700 23.48 -33.25 36.65
N PRO A 701 23.04 -34.08 37.63
CA PRO A 701 21.95 -35.03 37.47
C PRO A 701 20.59 -34.28 37.44
N LEU A 702 19.63 -34.85 36.70
CA LEU A 702 18.23 -34.43 36.79
C LEU A 702 17.62 -34.92 38.11
N GLU A 703 17.11 -34.05 38.92
CA GLU A 703 16.38 -34.39 40.14
C GLU A 703 14.91 -34.73 39.84
N ARG A 704 14.39 -35.78 40.44
CA ARG A 704 12.98 -36.14 40.35
C ARG A 704 12.31 -36.11 41.69
N ILE A 705 11.28 -35.29 41.84
CA ILE A 705 10.43 -35.23 43.01
C ILE A 705 9.07 -35.85 42.67
N LYS A 706 8.71 -36.98 43.31
CA LYS A 706 7.36 -37.54 43.24
C LYS A 706 6.46 -36.82 44.25
N LEU A 707 5.33 -36.31 43.77
CA LEU A 707 4.31 -35.72 44.62
C LEU A 707 3.08 -36.65 44.73
N LYS A 708 2.28 -36.47 45.76
CA LYS A 708 1.00 -37.15 45.86
C LYS A 708 0.05 -36.61 44.81
N PRO A 709 -0.79 -37.43 44.17
CA PRO A 709 -1.82 -36.96 43.27
C PRO A 709 -2.69 -35.88 43.93
N CYS A 710 -2.93 -34.80 43.23
CA CYS A 710 -3.76 -33.69 43.69
C CYS A 710 -4.58 -33.08 42.56
N PRO A 711 -5.74 -32.48 42.85
CA PRO A 711 -6.57 -31.79 41.85
C PRO A 711 -5.77 -30.75 41.09
N ALA A 712 -6.13 -30.56 39.78
CA ALA A 712 -5.40 -29.67 38.86
C ALA A 712 -5.30 -28.21 39.33
N ASP A 713 -6.35 -27.73 40.03
CA ASP A 713 -6.39 -26.39 40.64
C ASP A 713 -5.29 -26.16 41.70
N LYS A 714 -4.90 -27.23 42.43
CA LYS A 714 -3.85 -27.19 43.45
C LYS A 714 -2.43 -27.39 42.87
N GLN A 715 -2.30 -28.04 41.69
CA GLN A 715 -1.02 -28.29 41.06
C GLN A 715 -0.23 -26.98 40.78
N THR A 716 -0.92 -25.95 40.25
CA THR A 716 -0.29 -24.66 39.97
C THR A 716 0.33 -24.01 41.23
N ALA A 717 -0.39 -24.09 42.38
CA ALA A 717 0.12 -23.53 43.63
C ALA A 717 1.37 -24.31 44.13
N ILE A 718 1.37 -25.63 43.98
CA ILE A 718 2.53 -26.46 44.33
C ILE A 718 3.72 -26.16 43.44
N VAL A 719 3.49 -26.11 42.10
CA VAL A 719 4.53 -25.78 41.11
C VAL A 719 5.16 -24.41 41.46
N ARG A 720 4.31 -23.41 41.71
CA ARG A 720 4.76 -22.06 42.08
C ARG A 720 5.62 -22.05 43.34
N ARG A 721 5.20 -22.81 44.36
CA ARG A 721 5.94 -22.92 45.62
C ARG A 721 7.32 -23.59 45.40
N GLU A 722 7.38 -24.71 44.68
CA GLU A 722 8.65 -25.40 44.41
C GLU A 722 9.56 -24.58 43.47
N ALA A 723 8.98 -23.90 42.46
CA ALA A 723 9.73 -22.99 41.62
C ALA A 723 10.33 -21.82 42.43
N LEU A 724 9.58 -21.28 43.38
CA LEU A 724 10.07 -20.20 44.24
C LEU A 724 11.23 -20.68 45.19
N LYS A 725 11.15 -21.88 45.71
CA LYS A 725 12.26 -22.47 46.48
C LYS A 725 13.52 -22.61 45.63
N LEU A 726 13.37 -23.09 44.38
CA LEU A 726 14.49 -23.19 43.46
C LEU A 726 15.01 -21.82 43.04
N ALA A 727 14.11 -20.83 42.85
CA ALA A 727 14.53 -19.45 42.57
C ALA A 727 15.38 -18.83 43.68
N GLN A 728 15.12 -19.20 44.94
CA GLN A 728 15.85 -18.74 46.12
C GLN A 728 17.06 -19.63 46.48
N TYR A 729 17.39 -20.60 45.61
CA TYR A 729 18.53 -21.46 45.84
C TYR A 729 19.87 -20.69 45.69
N PRO A 730 20.71 -20.59 46.71
CA PRO A 730 21.99 -19.94 46.60
C PRO A 730 23.03 -20.89 45.96
N PHE A 731 23.35 -20.69 44.67
CA PHE A 731 24.39 -21.50 44.03
C PHE A 731 25.78 -21.25 44.60
N ASP A 732 26.47 -22.30 45.00
CA ASP A 732 27.93 -22.22 45.24
C ASP A 732 28.66 -22.32 43.88
N LEU A 733 28.81 -21.16 43.22
CA LEU A 733 29.38 -21.06 41.87
C LEU A 733 30.82 -21.62 41.78
N ALA A 734 31.53 -21.77 42.92
CA ALA A 734 32.89 -22.33 42.95
C ALA A 734 32.92 -23.85 43.00
N ARG A 735 31.82 -24.49 43.42
CA ARG A 735 31.82 -25.94 43.70
C ARG A 735 30.77 -26.72 42.92
N GLU A 736 29.69 -26.13 42.50
CA GLU A 736 28.61 -26.80 41.80
C GLU A 736 28.26 -26.12 40.46
N PRO A 737 27.85 -26.93 39.46
CA PRO A 737 27.34 -26.37 38.21
C PRO A 737 26.13 -25.45 38.45
N PRO A 738 26.04 -24.30 37.75
CA PRO A 738 24.99 -23.31 37.95
C PRO A 738 23.66 -23.69 37.27
N LEU A 739 23.28 -24.93 37.30
CA LEU A 739 22.07 -25.50 36.71
C LEU A 739 21.45 -26.55 37.62
N LYS A 740 20.15 -26.41 37.87
CA LYS A 740 19.31 -27.45 38.49
C LYS A 740 18.09 -27.71 37.65
N VAL A 741 17.85 -28.95 37.30
CA VAL A 741 16.67 -29.39 36.57
C VAL A 741 15.86 -30.33 37.43
N THR A 742 14.62 -29.98 37.72
CA THR A 742 13.75 -30.70 38.64
C THR A 742 12.44 -31.11 37.96
N LEU A 743 12.09 -32.39 37.96
CA LEU A 743 10.81 -32.89 37.48
C LEU A 743 9.86 -33.16 38.64
N LEU A 744 8.76 -32.40 38.71
CA LEU A 744 7.64 -32.67 39.60
C LEU A 744 6.66 -33.61 38.90
N SER A 745 6.29 -34.77 39.60
CA SER A 745 5.33 -35.71 39.04
C SER A 745 4.11 -35.82 39.97
N PHE A 746 2.94 -35.39 39.52
CA PHE A 746 1.67 -35.46 40.26
C PHE A 746 0.99 -36.81 40.08
N ASP A 747 0.98 -37.28 38.83
CA ASP A 747 0.41 -38.59 38.46
C ASP A 747 1.15 -39.10 37.19
N LYS A 748 0.56 -40.09 36.48
CA LYS A 748 1.14 -40.64 35.25
C LYS A 748 1.10 -39.68 34.04
N SER A 749 0.20 -38.70 34.08
CA SER A 749 -0.12 -37.81 32.92
C SER A 749 0.11 -36.35 33.19
N SER A 750 0.45 -35.98 34.43
CA SER A 750 0.60 -34.57 34.83
C SER A 750 1.93 -34.35 35.54
N HIS A 751 2.77 -33.51 34.92
CA HIS A 751 4.12 -33.24 35.41
C HIS A 751 4.44 -31.73 35.22
N ALA A 752 5.45 -31.24 35.95
CA ALA A 752 6.07 -29.94 35.73
C ALA A 752 7.58 -30.09 35.74
N LEU A 753 8.24 -29.60 34.73
CA LEU A 753 9.69 -29.48 34.66
C LEU A 753 10.09 -28.06 35.04
N ILE A 754 10.92 -27.96 36.07
CA ILE A 754 11.46 -26.69 36.54
C ILE A 754 12.94 -26.68 36.19
N VAL A 755 13.38 -25.65 35.48
CA VAL A 755 14.77 -25.39 35.15
C VAL A 755 15.20 -24.14 35.89
N ASN A 756 16.16 -24.29 36.80
CA ASN A 756 16.80 -23.15 37.49
C ASN A 756 18.23 -23.05 37.04
N VAL A 757 18.59 -21.94 36.42
CA VAL A 757 19.93 -21.69 35.92
C VAL A 757 20.42 -20.32 36.36
N HIS A 758 21.66 -20.22 36.83
CA HIS A 758 22.24 -18.93 37.20
C HIS A 758 22.57 -18.09 35.94
N HIS A 759 22.24 -16.82 35.96
CA HIS A 759 22.40 -15.91 34.82
C HIS A 759 23.85 -15.77 34.31
N LEU A 760 24.83 -16.17 35.12
CA LEU A 760 26.25 -16.22 34.76
C LEU A 760 26.52 -17.12 33.52
N VAL A 761 25.63 -18.08 33.22
CA VAL A 761 25.81 -19.07 32.15
C VAL A 761 24.62 -19.10 31.18
N THR A 762 23.72 -18.16 31.28
CA THR A 762 22.54 -18.09 30.41
C THR A 762 22.07 -16.67 30.16
N ASP A 763 21.37 -16.45 29.05
CA ASP A 763 20.61 -15.27 28.74
C ASP A 763 19.28 -15.68 28.04
N GLY A 764 18.43 -14.72 27.68
CA GLY A 764 17.14 -15.02 27.06
C GLY A 764 17.24 -15.81 25.74
N TRP A 765 18.28 -15.58 24.95
CA TRP A 765 18.56 -16.34 23.73
C TRP A 765 18.98 -17.77 24.06
N SER A 766 19.84 -17.96 25.03
CA SER A 766 20.32 -19.27 25.51
C SER A 766 19.20 -20.14 26.07
N GLN A 767 18.21 -19.55 26.74
CA GLN A 767 17.03 -20.26 27.23
C GLN A 767 16.23 -20.87 26.11
N ARG A 768 16.00 -20.14 25.02
CA ARG A 768 15.35 -20.67 23.83
C ARG A 768 16.11 -21.89 23.26
N LEU A 769 17.42 -21.76 23.10
CA LEU A 769 18.27 -22.85 22.61
C LEU A 769 18.19 -24.08 23.53
N PHE A 770 18.14 -23.89 24.84
CA PHE A 770 18.00 -24.97 25.80
C PHE A 770 16.70 -25.74 25.61
N TRP A 771 15.55 -25.04 25.50
CA TRP A 771 14.26 -25.67 25.32
C TRP A 771 14.11 -26.37 23.97
N GLU A 772 14.60 -25.77 22.89
CA GLU A 772 14.64 -26.40 21.56
C GLU A 772 15.46 -27.67 21.57
N ALA A 773 16.65 -27.63 22.16
CA ALA A 773 17.53 -28.81 22.29
C ALA A 773 16.90 -29.88 23.19
N LEU A 774 16.24 -29.50 24.29
CA LEU A 774 15.56 -30.43 25.19
C LEU A 774 14.41 -31.18 24.47
N ALA A 775 13.57 -30.44 23.73
CA ALA A 775 12.48 -31.06 22.97
C ALA A 775 12.97 -31.99 21.87
N ALA A 776 13.99 -31.59 21.12
CA ALA A 776 14.58 -32.39 20.06
C ALA A 776 15.26 -33.65 20.63
N GLY A 777 16.09 -33.52 21.68
CA GLY A 777 16.79 -34.63 22.35
C GLY A 777 15.82 -35.60 23.00
N TYR A 778 14.77 -35.10 23.67
CA TYR A 778 13.73 -35.93 24.25
C TYR A 778 12.98 -36.76 23.20
N SER A 779 12.65 -36.14 22.07
CA SER A 779 11.95 -36.80 20.97
C SER A 779 12.85 -37.90 20.32
N ALA A 780 14.12 -37.65 20.12
CA ALA A 780 15.09 -38.62 19.61
C ALA A 780 15.24 -39.80 20.57
N ALA A 781 15.47 -39.52 21.86
CA ALA A 781 15.59 -40.55 22.88
C ALA A 781 14.32 -41.42 23.00
N ARG A 782 13.15 -40.86 22.80
CA ARG A 782 11.87 -41.63 22.76
C ARG A 782 11.78 -42.57 21.58
N ARG A 783 12.38 -42.27 20.44
CA ARG A 783 12.43 -43.14 19.25
C ARG A 783 13.55 -44.18 19.32
N GLY A 784 14.42 -44.07 20.30
CA GLY A 784 15.63 -44.93 20.40
C GLY A 784 16.75 -44.45 19.48
N ASP A 785 16.64 -43.26 18.94
CA ASP A 785 17.69 -42.63 18.14
C ASP A 785 18.82 -42.13 19.05
N ALA A 786 20.03 -42.05 18.54
CA ALA A 786 21.10 -41.39 19.27
C ALA A 786 20.69 -39.89 19.47
N THR A 787 20.80 -39.42 20.71
CA THR A 787 20.56 -38.00 21.05
C THR A 787 21.69 -37.09 20.54
N ALA A 788 22.08 -37.28 19.28
CA ALA A 788 23.14 -36.51 18.65
C ALA A 788 22.64 -35.11 18.34
N LEU A 789 22.79 -34.20 19.30
CA LEU A 789 22.76 -32.77 19.01
C LEU A 789 24.02 -32.44 18.19
N PRO A 790 23.93 -31.62 17.14
CA PRO A 790 25.12 -31.20 16.40
C PRO A 790 26.06 -30.43 17.34
N ALA A 791 27.25 -30.95 17.54
CA ALA A 791 28.24 -30.35 18.45
C ALA A 791 28.58 -28.93 17.97
N PRO A 792 28.54 -27.91 18.86
CA PRO A 792 28.96 -26.59 18.47
C PRO A 792 30.48 -26.60 18.17
N SER A 793 30.87 -25.86 17.11
CA SER A 793 32.27 -25.71 16.72
C SER A 793 33.14 -25.08 17.80
N PHE A 794 32.52 -24.27 18.66
CA PHE A 794 33.15 -23.54 19.75
C PHE A 794 32.32 -23.67 21.02
N GLN A 795 32.92 -23.26 22.16
CA GLN A 795 32.29 -23.23 23.46
C GLN A 795 32.27 -21.79 24.01
N TYR A 796 31.45 -21.54 25.03
CA TYR A 796 31.38 -20.20 25.63
C TYR A 796 32.75 -19.68 26.17
N ARG A 797 33.60 -20.57 26.67
CA ARG A 797 34.95 -20.21 27.12
C ARG A 797 35.85 -19.76 25.95
N ASP A 798 35.62 -20.25 24.73
CA ASP A 798 36.34 -19.81 23.55
C ASP A 798 35.94 -18.35 23.23
N PHE A 799 34.66 -18.00 23.39
CA PHE A 799 34.17 -16.64 23.32
C PHE A 799 34.81 -15.75 24.38
N ALA A 800 34.88 -16.20 25.63
CA ALA A 800 35.48 -15.42 26.70
C ALA A 800 36.95 -15.10 26.39
N ARG A 801 37.72 -16.07 25.92
CA ARG A 801 39.13 -15.88 25.50
C ARG A 801 39.24 -14.94 24.28
N TRP A 802 38.36 -15.13 23.31
CA TRP A 802 38.28 -14.26 22.13
C TRP A 802 38.00 -12.81 22.57
N GLN A 803 37.06 -12.59 23.46
CA GLN A 803 36.65 -11.25 23.93
C GLN A 803 37.81 -10.52 24.63
N GLN A 804 38.61 -11.26 25.42
CA GLN A 804 39.83 -10.70 26.05
C GLN A 804 40.85 -10.25 24.99
N SER A 805 41.03 -11.06 23.94
CA SER A 805 41.95 -10.72 22.84
C SER A 805 41.41 -9.55 22.01
N TRP A 806 40.11 -9.52 21.77
CA TRP A 806 39.45 -8.41 21.08
C TRP A 806 39.61 -7.08 21.82
N ALA A 807 39.50 -7.08 23.12
CA ALA A 807 39.63 -5.87 23.93
C ALA A 807 40.99 -5.16 23.77
N GLN A 808 42.03 -5.85 23.26
CA GLN A 808 43.37 -5.30 23.01
C GLN A 808 43.48 -4.75 21.55
N THR A 809 42.47 -4.81 20.74
CA THR A 809 42.48 -4.38 19.34
C THR A 809 42.24 -2.86 19.20
N PRO A 810 42.73 -2.23 18.13
CA PRO A 810 42.39 -0.84 17.82
C PRO A 810 40.87 -0.61 17.70
N ALA A 811 40.10 -1.56 17.12
CA ALA A 811 38.66 -1.47 16.99
C ALA A 811 37.93 -1.41 18.35
N ALA A 812 38.40 -2.15 19.34
CA ALA A 812 37.86 -2.05 20.70
C ALA A 812 38.16 -0.69 21.35
N LYS A 813 39.35 -0.12 21.09
CA LYS A 813 39.71 1.20 21.56
C LYS A 813 38.83 2.28 20.94
N GLU A 814 38.59 2.23 19.62
CA GLU A 814 37.71 3.16 18.92
C GLU A 814 36.29 3.15 19.49
N GLN A 815 35.71 1.95 19.73
CA GLN A 815 34.42 1.83 20.39
C GLN A 815 34.44 2.40 21.82
N LEU A 816 35.49 2.17 22.55
CA LEU A 816 35.60 2.72 23.91
C LEU A 816 35.69 4.25 23.91
N ASP A 817 36.42 4.84 22.98
CA ASP A 817 36.54 6.30 22.85
C ASP A 817 35.19 6.91 22.41
N TYR A 818 34.45 6.25 21.48
CA TYR A 818 33.07 6.64 21.15
C TYR A 818 32.18 6.66 22.40
N TRP A 819 32.16 5.57 23.18
CA TRP A 819 31.30 5.49 24.35
C TRP A 819 31.72 6.47 25.46
N ARG A 820 33.00 6.75 25.60
CA ARG A 820 33.47 7.81 26.55
C ARG A 820 32.91 9.17 26.15
N ALA A 821 32.99 9.52 24.89
CA ALA A 821 32.42 10.78 24.39
C ALA A 821 30.90 10.83 24.52
N GLN A 822 30.21 9.72 24.13
CA GLN A 822 28.76 9.64 24.19
C GLN A 822 28.20 9.70 25.61
N LEU A 823 28.93 9.22 26.60
CA LEU A 823 28.49 9.15 28.01
C LEU A 823 29.11 10.23 28.89
N ASP A 824 29.94 11.13 28.33
CA ASP A 824 30.51 12.23 29.09
C ASP A 824 29.42 13.13 29.65
N GLY A 825 29.50 13.46 30.94
CA GLY A 825 28.54 14.29 31.64
C GLY A 825 27.16 13.66 31.90
N VAL A 826 26.93 12.38 31.56
CA VAL A 826 25.63 11.70 31.86
C VAL A 826 25.38 11.71 33.37
N THR A 827 24.20 12.16 33.76
CA THR A 827 23.72 12.19 35.12
C THR A 827 22.60 11.18 35.37
N THR A 828 22.46 10.76 36.63
CA THR A 828 21.37 9.89 37.03
C THR A 828 20.05 10.65 37.00
N LEU A 829 19.05 10.12 36.30
CA LEU A 829 17.71 10.71 36.29
C LEU A 829 17.08 10.73 37.69
N PRO A 830 16.60 11.89 38.16
CA PRO A 830 16.02 12.05 39.52
C PRO A 830 14.57 11.55 39.55
N LEU A 831 14.38 10.25 39.32
CA LEU A 831 13.05 9.65 39.40
C LEU A 831 12.51 9.70 40.81
N ARG A 832 11.33 10.31 40.96
CA ARG A 832 10.64 10.36 42.25
C ARG A 832 10.09 8.98 42.59
N THR A 833 10.39 8.50 43.79
CA THR A 833 9.86 7.26 44.34
C THR A 833 8.84 7.56 45.44
N ASP A 834 7.81 6.71 45.61
CA ASP A 834 6.80 6.87 46.66
C ASP A 834 7.38 6.76 48.09
N ARG A 835 8.52 6.11 48.20
CA ARG A 835 9.25 5.93 49.47
C ARG A 835 10.73 6.23 49.26
N PRO A 836 11.43 6.76 50.26
CA PRO A 836 12.87 6.95 50.17
C PRO A 836 13.57 5.60 49.94
N ARG A 837 14.61 5.61 49.14
CA ARG A 837 15.41 4.41 48.92
C ARG A 837 16.11 4.02 50.22
N PRO A 838 16.03 2.72 50.63
CA PRO A 838 16.74 2.27 51.84
C PRO A 838 18.25 2.29 51.63
N GLU A 839 19.02 2.48 52.68
CA GLU A 839 20.48 2.45 52.65
C GLU A 839 21.01 1.07 52.18
N VAL A 840 20.31 -0.01 52.56
CA VAL A 840 20.60 -1.36 52.12
C VAL A 840 19.49 -1.86 51.21
N TRP A 841 19.86 -2.24 50.01
CA TRP A 841 18.91 -2.78 49.03
C TRP A 841 18.33 -4.12 49.51
N SER A 842 17.03 -4.23 49.59
CA SER A 842 16.34 -5.43 50.09
C SER A 842 16.32 -6.60 49.08
N GLY A 843 16.60 -6.36 47.81
CA GLY A 843 16.46 -7.35 46.72
C GLY A 843 15.01 -7.74 46.37
N HIS A 844 14.00 -7.22 47.09
CA HIS A 844 12.60 -7.52 46.79
C HIS A 844 12.12 -6.67 45.64
N GLY A 845 11.45 -7.34 44.65
CA GLY A 845 10.85 -6.70 43.49
C GLY A 845 9.47 -7.27 43.19
N ALA A 846 8.74 -6.58 42.30
CA ALA A 846 7.47 -7.02 41.82
C ALA A 846 7.39 -6.79 40.30
N ARG A 847 6.50 -7.51 39.63
CA ARG A 847 6.21 -7.32 38.20
C ARG A 847 4.78 -6.86 38.05
N HIS A 848 4.62 -5.78 37.26
CA HIS A 848 3.32 -5.32 36.82
C HIS A 848 3.14 -5.66 35.34
N TYR A 849 2.08 -6.43 35.01
CA TYR A 849 1.75 -6.82 33.64
C TYR A 849 0.61 -5.95 33.16
N PHE A 850 0.74 -5.42 31.95
CA PHE A 850 -0.32 -4.68 31.25
C PHE A 850 -0.25 -5.00 29.77
N GLU A 851 -1.37 -4.83 29.09
CA GLU A 851 -1.50 -5.03 27.66
C GLU A 851 -2.01 -3.76 27.02
N PHE A 852 -1.42 -3.40 25.88
CA PHE A 852 -2.00 -2.39 25.02
C PHE A 852 -3.22 -2.95 24.31
N SER A 853 -4.26 -2.13 24.14
CA SER A 853 -5.41 -2.49 23.34
C SER A 853 -4.99 -2.82 21.89
N LYS A 854 -5.77 -3.62 21.19
CA LYS A 854 -5.50 -3.94 19.77
C LYS A 854 -5.43 -2.68 18.92
N THR A 855 -6.28 -1.68 19.20
CA THR A 855 -6.28 -0.39 18.52
C THR A 855 -4.97 0.35 18.75
N LEU A 856 -4.59 0.58 20.02
CA LEU A 856 -3.33 1.26 20.34
C LEU A 856 -2.11 0.53 19.76
N SER A 857 -2.12 -0.80 19.76
CA SER A 857 -1.04 -1.60 19.15
C SER A 857 -0.98 -1.43 17.63
N ALA A 858 -2.11 -1.23 16.96
CA ALA A 858 -2.19 -0.91 15.54
C ALA A 858 -1.68 0.52 15.26
N ASP A 859 -2.10 1.48 16.08
CA ASP A 859 -1.71 2.89 15.95
C ASP A 859 -0.18 3.07 16.15
N ILE A 860 0.41 2.38 17.15
CA ILE A 860 1.86 2.39 17.35
C ILE A 860 2.60 1.81 16.14
N ARG A 861 2.09 0.72 15.55
CA ARG A 861 2.69 0.16 14.33
C ARG A 861 2.56 1.12 13.15
N ALA A 862 1.40 1.75 12.97
CA ALA A 862 1.17 2.73 11.92
C ALA A 862 2.10 3.93 12.07
N LEU A 863 2.21 4.51 13.28
CA LEU A 863 3.14 5.59 13.57
C LEU A 863 4.59 5.19 13.27
N SER A 864 5.00 3.99 13.68
CA SER A 864 6.35 3.49 13.41
C SER A 864 6.62 3.38 11.91
N GLN A 865 5.63 2.95 11.14
CA GLN A 865 5.71 2.85 9.69
C GLN A 865 5.77 4.23 9.01
N ASP A 866 4.91 5.15 9.42
CA ASP A 866 4.86 6.51 8.87
C ASP A 866 6.18 7.27 9.10
N GLN A 867 6.82 7.05 10.24
CA GLN A 867 8.10 7.67 10.59
C GLN A 867 9.34 6.87 10.12
N GLY A 868 9.15 5.71 9.47
CA GLY A 868 10.26 4.86 9.00
C GLY A 868 11.12 4.27 10.13
N VAL A 869 10.56 4.12 11.33
CA VAL A 869 11.25 3.59 12.51
C VAL A 869 10.70 2.24 12.93
N THR A 870 11.47 1.48 13.73
CA THR A 870 10.96 0.24 14.30
C THR A 870 10.00 0.52 15.47
N PRO A 871 9.06 -0.39 15.81
CA PRO A 871 8.24 -0.25 17.02
C PRO A 871 9.05 -0.08 18.30
N PHE A 872 10.24 -0.68 18.38
CA PHE A 872 11.17 -0.48 19.49
C PHE A 872 11.62 0.98 19.59
N MET A 873 12.04 1.59 18.46
CA MET A 873 12.48 2.99 18.44
C MET A 873 11.35 3.94 18.84
N ALA A 874 10.14 3.72 18.31
CA ALA A 874 8.96 4.51 18.65
C ALA A 874 8.61 4.40 20.14
N LEU A 875 8.56 3.18 20.70
CA LEU A 875 8.26 2.97 22.11
C LEU A 875 9.36 3.52 23.02
N LEU A 876 10.63 3.40 22.63
CA LEU A 876 11.75 3.98 23.38
C LEU A 876 11.65 5.51 23.41
N ALA A 877 11.38 6.15 22.27
CA ALA A 877 11.22 7.60 22.19
C ALA A 877 10.07 8.07 23.11
N VAL A 878 8.91 7.39 23.07
CA VAL A 878 7.77 7.69 23.95
C VAL A 878 8.15 7.47 25.42
N PHE A 879 8.87 6.39 25.73
CA PHE A 879 9.32 6.11 27.09
C PHE A 879 10.29 7.18 27.61
N GLN A 880 11.25 7.59 26.80
CA GLN A 880 12.19 8.65 27.17
C GLN A 880 11.50 10.01 27.29
N CYS A 881 10.53 10.31 26.40
CA CYS A 881 9.68 11.50 26.54
C CYS A 881 8.86 11.47 27.86
N LEU A 882 8.33 10.31 28.25
CA LEU A 882 7.66 10.13 29.53
C LEU A 882 8.61 10.42 30.72
N LEU A 883 9.85 9.92 30.68
CA LEU A 883 10.87 10.18 31.69
C LEU A 883 11.20 11.67 31.77
N PHE A 884 11.43 12.33 30.64
CA PHE A 884 11.60 13.78 30.57
C PHE A 884 10.44 14.53 31.20
N ARG A 885 9.22 14.20 30.85
CA ARG A 885 8.01 14.85 31.40
C ARG A 885 7.86 14.67 32.90
N HIS A 886 8.29 13.52 33.45
CA HIS A 886 8.23 13.23 34.86
C HIS A 886 9.37 13.86 35.70
N THR A 887 10.54 13.98 35.09
CA THR A 887 11.74 14.45 35.81
C THR A 887 12.06 15.91 35.54
N GLY A 888 11.64 16.45 34.41
CA GLY A 888 12.06 17.74 33.89
C GLY A 888 13.53 17.76 33.44
N HIS A 889 14.18 16.59 33.31
CA HIS A 889 15.60 16.46 32.97
C HIS A 889 15.72 16.24 31.45
N GLU A 890 16.38 17.18 30.77
CA GLU A 890 16.46 17.17 29.28
C GLU A 890 17.38 16.09 28.75
N ASP A 891 18.45 15.73 29.47
CA ASP A 891 19.38 14.67 29.10
C ASP A 891 18.92 13.33 29.66
N VAL A 892 18.29 12.53 28.82
CA VAL A 892 17.66 11.25 29.21
C VAL A 892 18.49 10.09 28.69
N ALA A 893 19.11 9.36 29.61
CA ALA A 893 19.85 8.14 29.33
C ALA A 893 19.08 6.90 29.83
N THR A 894 18.84 5.94 28.94
CA THR A 894 18.18 4.68 29.27
C THR A 894 19.02 3.48 28.86
N GLY A 895 19.11 2.48 29.75
CA GLY A 895 19.77 1.22 29.44
C GLY A 895 18.86 0.28 28.62
N SER A 896 19.34 -0.22 27.51
CA SER A 896 18.67 -1.25 26.70
C SER A 896 19.51 -2.50 26.61
N LEU A 897 18.88 -3.68 26.77
CA LEU A 897 19.53 -4.96 26.62
C LEU A 897 19.67 -5.31 25.13
N ILE A 898 20.83 -5.81 24.74
CA ILE A 898 21.11 -6.38 23.43
C ILE A 898 21.56 -7.83 23.56
N ALA A 899 21.25 -8.66 22.57
CA ALA A 899 21.66 -10.07 22.55
C ALA A 899 23.18 -10.24 22.41
N ASN A 900 23.88 -9.26 21.84
CA ASN A 900 25.35 -9.21 21.67
C ASN A 900 25.93 -10.45 21.00
N ARG A 901 25.17 -11.05 20.06
CA ARG A 901 25.57 -12.22 19.28
C ARG A 901 25.89 -11.78 17.85
N ASN A 902 26.88 -10.93 17.71
CA ASN A 902 27.28 -10.32 16.43
C ASN A 902 28.12 -11.27 15.56
N GLN A 903 28.44 -12.47 16.06
CA GLN A 903 29.21 -13.48 15.35
C GLN A 903 28.41 -14.78 15.30
N ILE A 904 28.47 -15.47 14.15
CA ILE A 904 27.71 -16.68 13.90
C ILE A 904 28.07 -17.80 14.89
N GLU A 905 29.35 -17.85 15.29
CA GLU A 905 29.86 -18.80 16.28
C GLU A 905 29.10 -18.71 17.61
N SER A 906 28.62 -17.49 17.96
CA SER A 906 27.87 -17.24 19.19
C SER A 906 26.39 -17.63 19.12
N GLU A 907 25.81 -17.74 17.93
CA GLU A 907 24.35 -17.92 17.77
C GLU A 907 23.81 -19.22 18.35
N ARG A 908 24.62 -20.30 18.29
CA ARG A 908 24.25 -21.64 18.77
C ARG A 908 24.81 -21.97 20.16
N LEU A 909 25.48 -21.04 20.81
CA LEU A 909 26.09 -21.28 22.12
C LEU A 909 25.14 -20.91 23.26
N ILE A 910 25.13 -21.71 24.31
CA ILE A 910 24.52 -21.33 25.60
C ILE A 910 25.59 -20.62 26.44
N GLY A 911 25.23 -19.43 26.97
CA GLY A 911 26.10 -18.61 27.79
C GLY A 911 25.54 -17.21 28.00
N LEU A 912 26.22 -16.35 28.78
CA LEU A 912 25.84 -14.98 29.04
C LEU A 912 26.48 -14.02 28.02
N PHE A 913 25.83 -13.83 26.89
CA PHE A 913 26.25 -12.88 25.85
C PHE A 913 25.60 -11.50 26.02
N ALA A 914 24.39 -11.46 26.56
CA ALA A 914 23.60 -10.24 26.68
C ALA A 914 24.41 -9.10 27.31
N ASN A 915 24.31 -7.91 26.73
CA ASN A 915 24.95 -6.71 27.22
C ASN A 915 23.96 -5.56 27.31
N THR A 916 24.30 -4.51 28.03
CA THR A 916 23.50 -3.29 28.15
C THR A 916 24.16 -2.17 27.36
N LEU A 917 23.41 -1.54 26.46
CA LEU A 917 23.78 -0.30 25.80
C LEU A 917 23.02 0.86 26.42
N ILE A 918 23.68 2.00 26.52
CA ILE A 918 23.07 3.24 26.98
C ILE A 918 22.61 4.04 25.79
N LEU A 919 21.31 4.27 25.69
CA LEU A 919 20.67 5.10 24.66
C LEU A 919 20.39 6.46 25.29
N ARG A 920 21.16 7.48 24.91
CA ARG A 920 21.10 8.84 25.43
C ARG A 920 20.51 9.77 24.40
N ASN A 921 19.46 10.50 24.77
CA ASN A 921 18.83 11.54 23.95
C ASN A 921 18.70 12.84 24.72
N ASP A 922 18.93 13.94 24.03
CA ASP A 922 18.75 15.29 24.53
C ASP A 922 17.37 15.83 24.11
N PHE A 923 16.58 16.25 25.09
CA PHE A 923 15.25 16.85 24.92
C PHE A 923 15.29 18.39 25.03
N GLY A 924 16.49 18.98 25.11
CA GLY A 924 16.67 20.42 25.08
C GLY A 924 16.22 21.03 23.78
N GLY A 925 15.54 22.20 23.83
CA GLY A 925 15.07 22.91 22.65
C GLY A 925 13.79 22.37 22.01
N ASP A 926 13.05 21.52 22.70
CA ASP A 926 11.77 20.92 22.23
C ASP A 926 11.94 20.20 20.87
N PRO A 927 12.73 19.13 20.80
CA PRO A 927 12.97 18.39 19.56
C PRO A 927 11.66 17.79 19.03
N THR A 928 11.44 17.97 17.72
CA THR A 928 10.25 17.46 16.99
C THR A 928 10.28 15.95 16.86
#